data_3a1c85b0980423219745967fbecca07f
#
_entry.id   3a1c85b0980423219745967fbecca07f
#
_cell.length_a   1.000
_cell.length_b   1.000
_cell.length_c   1.000
_cell.angle_alpha   90.00
_cell.angle_beta   90.00
_cell.angle_gamma   90.00
#
_symmetry.space_group_name_H-M   'P 1'
#
loop_
_entity.id
_entity.type
_entity.pdbx_description
1 polymer ?
#
loop_
_entity_poly.entity_id
_entity_poly.type
_entity_poly.pdbx_seq_one_letter_code
_entity_poly.pdbx_strand_id
1 'polypeptide(L)'
;MSEDLSKIRNIGIMAHIDAGKTTTTERILYYTGKSYKIGEVDEGTATMDWMVQEQERGITITSAATTVNWDYENQNYKINIIDTPGHVDFTVEVERSLRILDGAVAIFCAVGGVEPQSETVWKQANKYDVARICYVNKMDRMGADFYAVVNQIQEKLGAKTIVLQLPIGSEENFVGLVDLIEKKAYTWNEEDQGATYTECEIPADMIDDVEEYRNLLLETVAELDDKLMEKFFEDPDSLTIEEIKNCIRKATIANQLTPVLCGSSFKNKGVQRLIDAIVSYLPSPADMPDIKGINPKTEQEETRKIDEKENFAALAFKIAIDPYVGKLTFIKVYAGTLKTGDMIYNVSTGKRERVSKIMLMHSNKQIQMDSISAGNIVALVGMKEIRTGDSLTDERHPILLENIVFPDPVNQIAIEPKTKDDEDKLMQALNRLAEEDPTFKVTVSEESGQTLISGMGELHLDILLDRLKREFNVACNHGKPRVTYKEAVNDFVKHHEVYKRQTGGKGSFAELEFQISPTPADKKGLFFESQVKGGVIPKEYIAGAEKGFSIAMTNGKYGFPLEALTVTILDGSTHSVDSDAMAFEVCAKMGFREAIRSVETSILEPIMKVEITTPDEYIGNVTSDLNRRRSVLEQIEAKIGHQIIKAQVPLAEMFGYVTTLRSISSGRANYSMEFLRYAEVPAEVKDYILNVGRYALL
;
A
#
# COMPACT_ATOMS: atom_id res chain seq x y z
N MET A 1 4.25 -2.09 34.28
CA MET A 1 3.44 -3.32 34.20
C MET A 1 3.56 -3.82 32.79
N SER A 2 3.78 -5.10 32.56
CA SER A 2 3.74 -5.67 31.21
C SER A 2 2.34 -5.50 30.63
N GLU A 3 2.24 -4.98 29.42
CA GLU A 3 0.96 -4.94 28.73
C GLU A 3 0.56 -6.36 28.30
N ASP A 4 -0.70 -6.73 28.50
CA ASP A 4 -1.22 -8.02 28.08
C ASP A 4 -1.46 -7.97 26.55
N LEU A 5 -0.60 -8.66 25.80
CA LEU A 5 -0.65 -8.68 24.33
C LEU A 5 -1.99 -9.17 23.79
N SER A 6 -2.71 -10.03 24.52
CA SER A 6 -4.01 -10.55 24.13
C SER A 6 -5.09 -9.45 24.07
N LYS A 7 -4.85 -8.32 24.74
CA LYS A 7 -5.75 -7.16 24.83
C LYS A 7 -5.41 -6.04 23.82
N ILE A 8 -4.44 -6.24 22.96
CA ILE A 8 -4.07 -5.30 21.91
C ILE A 8 -4.69 -5.73 20.58
N ARG A 9 -5.14 -4.77 19.78
CA ARG A 9 -5.54 -4.97 18.39
C ARG A 9 -4.84 -3.94 17.51
N ASN A 10 -4.08 -4.39 16.52
CA ASN A 10 -3.45 -3.53 15.52
C ASN A 10 -4.23 -3.71 14.22
N ILE A 11 -5.13 -2.80 13.93
CA ILE A 11 -6.06 -2.95 12.82
C ILE A 11 -5.90 -1.85 11.78
N GLY A 12 -6.17 -2.21 10.53
CA GLY A 12 -6.36 -1.27 9.44
C GLY A 12 -7.83 -1.16 9.04
N ILE A 13 -8.23 0.02 8.60
CA ILE A 13 -9.52 0.22 7.98
C ILE A 13 -9.28 0.41 6.49
N MET A 14 -9.75 -0.53 5.69
CA MET A 14 -9.60 -0.57 4.24
C MET A 14 -10.94 -0.47 3.53
N ALA A 15 -11.00 0.33 2.47
CA ALA A 15 -12.23 0.56 1.72
C ALA A 15 -11.92 1.16 0.35
N HIS A 16 -12.86 1.05 -0.58
CA HIS A 16 -12.85 1.90 -1.78
C HIS A 16 -13.22 3.35 -1.43
N ILE A 17 -13.00 4.25 -2.38
CA ILE A 17 -13.38 5.66 -2.25
C ILE A 17 -14.88 5.75 -1.99
N ASP A 18 -15.28 6.64 -1.12
CA ASP A 18 -16.69 6.86 -0.74
C ASP A 18 -17.42 5.67 -0.07
N ALA A 19 -16.74 4.60 0.34
CA ALA A 19 -17.40 3.54 1.14
C ALA A 19 -17.76 3.99 2.57
N GLY A 20 -17.23 5.13 3.00
CA GLY A 20 -17.44 5.68 4.34
C GLY A 20 -16.35 5.28 5.33
N LYS A 21 -15.12 5.07 4.86
CA LYS A 21 -13.95 4.73 5.68
C LYS A 21 -13.71 5.76 6.79
N THR A 22 -13.43 7.03 6.42
CA THR A 22 -13.17 8.11 7.37
C THR A 22 -14.35 8.34 8.31
N THR A 23 -15.59 8.31 7.79
CA THR A 23 -16.80 8.40 8.62
C THR A 23 -16.86 7.30 9.67
N THR A 24 -16.54 6.05 9.30
CA THR A 24 -16.54 4.93 10.26
C THR A 24 -15.44 5.12 11.31
N THR A 25 -14.24 5.55 10.90
CA THR A 25 -13.14 5.83 11.82
C THR A 25 -13.50 6.95 12.81
N GLU A 26 -14.09 8.04 12.34
CA GLU A 26 -14.55 9.15 13.21
C GLU A 26 -15.61 8.70 14.23
N ARG A 27 -16.53 7.79 13.85
CA ARG A 27 -17.51 7.21 14.77
C ARG A 27 -16.83 6.33 15.82
N ILE A 28 -15.83 5.53 15.44
CA ILE A 28 -15.04 4.74 16.39
C ILE A 28 -14.34 5.69 17.39
N LEU A 29 -13.74 6.79 16.93
CA LEU A 29 -13.11 7.78 17.80
C LEU A 29 -14.11 8.43 18.76
N TYR A 30 -15.31 8.73 18.30
CA TYR A 30 -16.36 9.31 19.11
C TYR A 30 -16.83 8.35 20.21
N TYR A 31 -17.21 7.11 19.85
CA TYR A 31 -17.74 6.13 20.82
C TYR A 31 -16.69 5.64 21.82
N THR A 32 -15.41 5.69 21.45
CA THR A 32 -14.29 5.39 22.38
C THR A 32 -13.91 6.59 23.26
N GLY A 33 -14.64 7.70 23.17
CA GLY A 33 -14.41 8.90 23.98
C GLY A 33 -13.13 9.68 23.62
N LYS A 34 -12.53 9.42 22.45
CA LYS A 34 -11.34 10.14 21.98
C LYS A 34 -11.67 11.48 21.33
N SER A 35 -12.80 11.59 20.65
CA SER A 35 -13.34 12.83 20.13
C SER A 35 -14.58 13.25 20.93
N TYR A 36 -14.67 14.52 21.24
CA TYR A 36 -15.86 15.10 21.91
C TYR A 36 -16.97 15.47 20.92
N LYS A 37 -16.63 15.54 19.64
CA LYS A 37 -17.55 15.84 18.54
C LYS A 37 -17.37 14.81 17.45
N ILE A 38 -18.44 14.49 16.77
CA ILE A 38 -18.42 13.68 15.57
C ILE A 38 -17.79 14.54 14.47
N GLY A 39 -16.69 14.07 13.87
CA GLY A 39 -16.09 14.67 12.68
C GLY A 39 -16.89 14.28 11.44
N GLU A 40 -17.17 15.24 10.56
CA GLU A 40 -17.82 15.03 9.29
C GLU A 40 -16.83 15.34 8.15
N VAL A 41 -16.74 14.40 7.18
CA VAL A 41 -15.82 14.51 6.04
C VAL A 41 -16.24 15.69 5.15
N ASP A 42 -17.53 15.79 4.87
CA ASP A 42 -18.09 16.84 3.98
C ASP A 42 -17.93 18.26 4.56
N GLU A 43 -17.77 18.38 5.88
CA GLU A 43 -17.55 19.66 6.57
C GLU A 43 -16.04 19.93 6.80
N GLY A 44 -15.15 19.00 6.42
CA GLY A 44 -13.71 19.13 6.67
C GLY A 44 -13.34 19.11 8.16
N THR A 45 -14.18 18.51 9.01
CA THR A 45 -13.98 18.47 10.48
C THR A 45 -13.46 17.11 10.96
N ALA A 46 -13.19 16.18 10.05
CA ALA A 46 -12.67 14.86 10.36
C ALA A 46 -11.28 14.95 11.01
N THR A 47 -11.11 14.27 12.13
CA THR A 47 -9.88 14.32 12.94
C THR A 47 -8.74 13.52 12.34
N MET A 48 -9.07 12.45 11.58
CA MET A 48 -8.09 11.58 10.94
C MET A 48 -7.53 12.19 9.65
N ASP A 49 -8.32 12.97 8.92
CA ASP A 49 -7.88 13.72 7.75
C ASP A 49 -7.25 15.03 8.22
N TRP A 50 -6.01 14.96 8.70
CA TRP A 50 -5.32 16.10 9.31
C TRP A 50 -4.69 17.05 8.28
N MET A 51 -4.46 16.60 7.05
CA MET A 51 -3.95 17.44 5.98
C MET A 51 -5.08 18.30 5.38
N VAL A 52 -4.78 19.56 5.10
CA VAL A 52 -5.74 20.46 4.45
C VAL A 52 -6.21 19.88 3.11
N GLN A 53 -5.31 19.22 2.38
CA GLN A 53 -5.61 18.57 1.10
C GLN A 53 -6.58 17.38 1.24
N GLU A 54 -6.50 16.63 2.32
CA GLU A 54 -7.45 15.55 2.65
C GLU A 54 -8.84 16.13 2.90
N GLN A 55 -8.91 17.18 3.72
CA GLN A 55 -10.15 17.86 4.08
C GLN A 55 -10.83 18.53 2.87
N GLU A 56 -10.05 19.24 2.02
CA GLU A 56 -10.57 19.89 0.83
C GLU A 56 -11.07 18.91 -0.24
N ARG A 57 -10.44 17.74 -0.35
CA ARG A 57 -10.74 16.73 -1.40
C ARG A 57 -11.65 15.61 -0.91
N GLY A 58 -11.86 15.49 0.41
CA GLY A 58 -12.66 14.43 1.02
C GLY A 58 -12.04 13.03 0.85
N ILE A 59 -10.72 12.92 0.68
CA ILE A 59 -10.01 11.65 0.50
C ILE A 59 -8.83 11.55 1.47
N THR A 60 -8.60 10.38 2.03
CA THR A 60 -7.40 10.10 2.81
C THR A 60 -6.21 9.92 1.87
N ILE A 61 -5.14 10.67 2.09
CA ILE A 61 -3.91 10.68 1.28
C ILE A 61 -2.83 9.89 2.00
N THR A 62 -2.62 10.19 3.28
CA THR A 62 -1.61 9.55 4.11
C THR A 62 -2.25 8.69 5.19
N SER A 63 -1.65 7.54 5.48
CA SER A 63 -2.13 6.71 6.59
C SER A 63 -1.97 7.46 7.92
N ALA A 64 -3.02 7.52 8.71
CA ALA A 64 -3.01 8.08 10.06
C ALA A 64 -3.09 6.95 11.08
N ALA A 65 -2.30 7.04 12.16
CA ALA A 65 -2.33 6.08 13.25
C ALA A 65 -2.91 6.72 14.50
N THR A 66 -3.86 6.05 15.11
CA THR A 66 -4.44 6.49 16.38
C THR A 66 -4.67 5.29 17.31
N THR A 67 -4.65 5.56 18.62
CA THR A 67 -4.89 4.53 19.62
C THR A 67 -6.14 4.86 20.41
N VAL A 68 -7.04 3.90 20.52
CA VAL A 68 -8.28 4.01 21.31
C VAL A 68 -8.37 2.88 22.31
N ASN A 69 -9.20 3.05 23.33
CA ASN A 69 -9.52 1.99 24.28
C ASN A 69 -11.01 1.65 24.17
N TRP A 70 -11.32 0.39 24.34
CA TRP A 70 -12.71 -0.10 24.33
C TRP A 70 -12.93 -1.11 25.44
N ASP A 71 -14.01 -0.89 26.20
CA ASP A 71 -14.42 -1.81 27.26
C ASP A 71 -15.39 -2.84 26.68
N TYR A 72 -14.99 -4.11 26.69
CA TYR A 72 -15.77 -5.22 26.22
C TYR A 72 -15.74 -6.36 27.24
N GLU A 73 -16.88 -6.91 27.63
CA GLU A 73 -17.03 -7.98 28.63
C GLU A 73 -16.24 -7.69 29.93
N ASN A 74 -16.34 -6.46 30.44
CA ASN A 74 -15.62 -5.95 31.64
C ASN A 74 -14.08 -5.98 31.53
N GLN A 75 -13.55 -6.02 30.34
CA GLN A 75 -12.12 -5.91 30.07
C GLN A 75 -11.83 -4.73 29.16
N ASN A 76 -10.71 -4.03 29.43
CA ASN A 76 -10.31 -2.91 28.61
C ASN A 76 -9.33 -3.38 27.53
N TYR A 77 -9.65 -3.09 26.27
CA TYR A 77 -8.85 -3.42 25.09
C TYR A 77 -8.26 -2.16 24.48
N LYS A 78 -7.00 -2.26 24.07
CA LYS A 78 -6.27 -1.21 23.36
C LYS A 78 -6.34 -1.51 21.87
N ILE A 79 -6.87 -0.59 21.08
CA ILE A 79 -7.00 -0.75 19.63
C ILE A 79 -6.16 0.33 18.95
N ASN A 80 -5.12 -0.06 18.24
CA ASN A 80 -4.35 0.81 17.36
C ASN A 80 -4.99 0.74 15.97
N ILE A 81 -5.50 1.86 15.50
CA ILE A 81 -6.19 1.98 14.22
C ILE A 81 -5.25 2.69 13.26
N ILE A 82 -5.02 2.08 12.10
CA ILE A 82 -4.33 2.69 10.98
C ILE A 82 -5.35 2.92 9.88
N ASP A 83 -5.65 4.19 9.63
CA ASP A 83 -6.50 4.58 8.52
C ASP A 83 -5.67 4.58 7.23
N THR A 84 -6.09 3.76 6.24
CA THR A 84 -5.34 3.59 5.00
C THR A 84 -5.97 4.40 3.86
N PRO A 85 -5.19 4.97 2.93
CA PRO A 85 -5.75 5.61 1.75
C PRO A 85 -6.62 4.66 0.93
N GLY A 86 -7.66 5.20 0.29
CA GLY A 86 -8.54 4.41 -0.60
C GLY A 86 -8.21 4.57 -2.08
N HIS A 87 -7.33 5.50 -2.47
CA HIS A 87 -7.05 5.85 -3.86
C HIS A 87 -5.85 5.05 -4.41
N VAL A 88 -5.95 4.63 -5.68
CA VAL A 88 -4.91 3.81 -6.35
C VAL A 88 -3.54 4.48 -6.44
N ASP A 89 -3.47 5.80 -6.51
CA ASP A 89 -2.19 6.53 -6.52
C ASP A 89 -1.42 6.38 -5.20
N PHE A 90 -2.09 5.92 -4.13
CA PHE A 90 -1.53 5.72 -2.80
C PHE A 90 -1.49 4.24 -2.38
N THR A 91 -1.53 3.32 -3.34
CA THR A 91 -1.47 1.86 -3.07
C THR A 91 -0.26 1.45 -2.24
N VAL A 92 0.85 2.16 -2.36
CA VAL A 92 2.07 1.90 -1.57
C VAL A 92 1.86 2.25 -0.09
N GLU A 93 1.11 3.30 0.22
CA GLU A 93 0.72 3.62 1.61
C GLU A 93 -0.15 2.51 2.19
N VAL A 94 -1.07 1.96 1.38
CA VAL A 94 -1.89 0.81 1.77
C VAL A 94 -1.02 -0.42 2.03
N GLU A 95 -0.09 -0.73 1.13
CA GLU A 95 0.80 -1.89 1.24
C GLU A 95 1.71 -1.80 2.47
N ARG A 96 2.29 -0.63 2.74
CA ARG A 96 3.06 -0.37 3.96
C ARG A 96 2.23 -0.58 5.23
N SER A 97 1.00 -0.10 5.22
CA SER A 97 0.09 -0.24 6.34
C SER A 97 -0.30 -1.70 6.56
N LEU A 98 -0.69 -2.43 5.51
CA LEU A 98 -1.07 -3.84 5.60
C LEU A 98 0.07 -4.73 6.15
N ARG A 99 1.33 -4.40 5.86
CA ARG A 99 2.50 -5.14 6.35
C ARG A 99 2.63 -5.17 7.87
N ILE A 100 2.11 -4.15 8.54
CA ILE A 100 2.23 -4.00 9.99
C ILE A 100 0.94 -4.31 10.75
N LEU A 101 -0.16 -4.54 10.04
CA LEU A 101 -1.45 -4.85 10.64
C LEU A 101 -1.50 -6.32 11.09
N ASP A 102 -2.18 -6.56 12.20
CA ASP A 102 -2.52 -7.90 12.63
C ASP A 102 -3.88 -8.30 12.04
N GLY A 103 -4.80 -7.35 11.88
CA GLY A 103 -6.10 -7.56 11.25
C GLY A 103 -6.62 -6.32 10.52
N ALA A 104 -7.70 -6.47 9.78
CA ALA A 104 -8.31 -5.36 9.04
C ALA A 104 -9.85 -5.39 9.06
N VAL A 105 -10.45 -4.21 8.95
CA VAL A 105 -11.87 -4.01 8.68
C VAL A 105 -12.01 -3.59 7.23
N ALA A 106 -12.66 -4.43 6.42
CA ALA A 106 -12.98 -4.13 5.03
C ALA A 106 -14.39 -3.54 4.95
N ILE A 107 -14.48 -2.26 4.57
CA ILE A 107 -15.75 -1.55 4.46
C ILE A 107 -16.22 -1.58 3.01
N PHE A 108 -17.47 -2.03 2.82
CA PHE A 108 -18.15 -2.06 1.53
C PHE A 108 -19.37 -1.14 1.55
N CYS A 109 -19.66 -0.49 0.44
CA CYS A 109 -20.88 0.30 0.29
C CYS A 109 -22.06 -0.63 -0.02
N ALA A 110 -23.17 -0.53 0.72
CA ALA A 110 -24.35 -1.33 0.50
C ALA A 110 -25.00 -1.13 -0.89
N VAL A 111 -24.68 -0.03 -1.58
CA VAL A 111 -25.15 0.27 -2.94
C VAL A 111 -24.13 -0.13 -4.00
N GLY A 112 -22.84 0.26 -3.82
CA GLY A 112 -21.78 -0.02 -4.79
C GLY A 112 -21.24 -1.45 -4.73
N GLY A 113 -21.33 -2.10 -3.57
CA GLY A 113 -20.83 -3.46 -3.36
C GLY A 113 -19.30 -3.55 -3.47
N VAL A 114 -18.82 -4.58 -4.16
CA VAL A 114 -17.41 -4.80 -4.41
C VAL A 114 -16.99 -4.05 -5.68
N GLU A 115 -16.16 -3.02 -5.49
CA GLU A 115 -15.57 -2.20 -6.54
C GLU A 115 -14.12 -2.64 -6.83
N PRO A 116 -13.52 -2.24 -7.98
CA PRO A 116 -12.16 -2.64 -8.36
C PRO A 116 -11.09 -2.32 -7.33
N GLN A 117 -11.25 -1.18 -6.67
CA GLN A 117 -10.34 -0.78 -5.60
C GLN A 117 -10.43 -1.73 -4.41
N SER A 118 -11.65 -2.21 -4.09
CA SER A 118 -11.87 -3.24 -3.07
C SER A 118 -11.11 -4.53 -3.42
N GLU A 119 -11.15 -4.96 -4.69
CA GLU A 119 -10.41 -6.14 -5.15
C GLU A 119 -8.91 -5.96 -5.00
N THR A 120 -8.38 -4.78 -5.37
CA THR A 120 -6.95 -4.47 -5.28
C THR A 120 -6.46 -4.55 -3.84
N VAL A 121 -7.14 -3.86 -2.92
CA VAL A 121 -6.79 -3.87 -1.50
C VAL A 121 -6.96 -5.25 -0.89
N TRP A 122 -7.99 -6.00 -1.32
CA TRP A 122 -8.22 -7.38 -0.88
C TRP A 122 -7.08 -8.31 -1.30
N LYS A 123 -6.60 -8.21 -2.55
CA LYS A 123 -5.45 -8.97 -3.04
C LYS A 123 -4.18 -8.63 -2.28
N GLN A 124 -3.97 -7.35 -1.94
CA GLN A 124 -2.84 -6.93 -1.10
C GLN A 124 -2.94 -7.52 0.31
N ALA A 125 -4.14 -7.50 0.92
CA ALA A 125 -4.36 -8.12 2.23
C ALA A 125 -4.13 -9.64 2.19
N ASN A 126 -4.48 -10.32 1.10
CA ASN A 126 -4.14 -11.74 0.89
C ASN A 126 -2.63 -11.97 0.82
N LYS A 127 -1.88 -11.09 0.13
CA LYS A 127 -0.41 -11.17 0.01
C LYS A 127 0.29 -11.15 1.38
N TYR A 128 -0.26 -10.41 2.34
CA TYR A 128 0.29 -10.28 3.69
C TYR A 128 -0.44 -11.12 4.75
N ASP A 129 -1.33 -11.99 4.32
CA ASP A 129 -2.07 -12.93 5.17
C ASP A 129 -2.86 -12.24 6.30
N VAL A 130 -3.36 -11.02 6.05
CA VAL A 130 -4.05 -10.20 7.03
C VAL A 130 -5.46 -10.73 7.27
N ALA A 131 -5.76 -11.14 8.50
CA ALA A 131 -7.10 -11.52 8.94
C ALA A 131 -8.07 -10.34 8.85
N ARG A 132 -9.32 -10.58 8.42
CA ARG A 132 -10.25 -9.48 8.17
C ARG A 132 -11.69 -9.80 8.51
N ILE A 133 -12.44 -8.73 8.81
CA ILE A 133 -13.89 -8.71 8.92
C ILE A 133 -14.45 -7.74 7.89
N CYS A 134 -15.63 -8.00 7.36
CA CYS A 134 -16.32 -7.13 6.42
C CYS A 134 -17.42 -6.34 7.14
N TYR A 135 -17.54 -5.07 6.77
CA TYR A 135 -18.59 -4.19 7.26
C TYR A 135 -19.33 -3.57 6.08
N VAL A 136 -20.58 -3.97 5.88
CA VAL A 136 -21.46 -3.41 4.84
C VAL A 136 -22.09 -2.14 5.38
N ASN A 137 -21.55 -1.01 4.93
CA ASN A 137 -21.88 0.34 5.37
C ASN A 137 -22.87 1.02 4.43
N LYS A 138 -23.47 2.11 4.86
CA LYS A 138 -24.46 2.90 4.11
C LYS A 138 -25.76 2.16 3.84
N MET A 139 -26.20 1.36 4.80
CA MET A 139 -27.50 0.67 4.72
C MET A 139 -28.70 1.63 4.66
N ASP A 140 -28.49 2.90 4.98
CA ASP A 140 -29.47 4.00 4.91
C ASP A 140 -29.65 4.61 3.52
N ARG A 141 -28.80 4.25 2.54
CA ARG A 141 -28.85 4.82 1.19
C ARG A 141 -29.88 4.10 0.30
N MET A 142 -30.50 4.86 -0.59
CA MET A 142 -31.39 4.33 -1.64
C MET A 142 -30.64 3.31 -2.51
N GLY A 143 -31.21 2.14 -2.72
CA GLY A 143 -30.58 1.04 -3.44
C GLY A 143 -29.66 0.16 -2.58
N ALA A 144 -29.65 0.32 -1.25
CA ALA A 144 -28.86 -0.51 -0.35
C ALA A 144 -29.38 -1.96 -0.33
N ASP A 145 -28.48 -2.90 -0.69
CA ASP A 145 -28.76 -4.34 -0.68
C ASP A 145 -27.63 -5.10 -0.01
N PHE A 146 -27.86 -5.50 1.24
CA PHE A 146 -26.90 -6.24 2.05
C PHE A 146 -26.55 -7.60 1.42
N TYR A 147 -27.57 -8.34 0.99
CA TYR A 147 -27.41 -9.70 0.50
C TYR A 147 -26.67 -9.75 -0.83
N ALA A 148 -26.96 -8.80 -1.72
CA ALA A 148 -26.21 -8.65 -2.97
C ALA A 148 -24.72 -8.35 -2.73
N VAL A 149 -24.40 -7.54 -1.71
CA VAL A 149 -22.99 -7.25 -1.36
C VAL A 149 -22.30 -8.48 -0.80
N VAL A 150 -22.94 -9.25 0.09
CA VAL A 150 -22.39 -10.51 0.62
C VAL A 150 -22.07 -11.48 -0.51
N ASN A 151 -22.99 -11.66 -1.45
CA ASN A 151 -22.78 -12.50 -2.63
C ASN A 151 -21.61 -12.00 -3.49
N GLN A 152 -21.49 -10.70 -3.71
CA GLN A 152 -20.35 -10.12 -4.44
C GLN A 152 -19.01 -10.36 -3.73
N ILE A 153 -18.96 -10.30 -2.41
CA ILE A 153 -17.76 -10.61 -1.63
C ILE A 153 -17.35 -12.07 -1.86
N GLN A 154 -18.29 -12.99 -1.89
CA GLN A 154 -18.04 -14.41 -2.18
C GLN A 154 -17.55 -14.62 -3.62
N GLU A 155 -18.29 -14.10 -4.60
CA GLU A 155 -18.04 -14.36 -6.03
C GLU A 155 -16.81 -13.65 -6.56
N LYS A 156 -16.62 -12.35 -6.24
CA LYS A 156 -15.54 -11.54 -6.81
C LYS A 156 -14.24 -11.62 -6.02
N LEU A 157 -14.33 -11.75 -4.68
CA LEU A 157 -13.15 -11.78 -3.81
C LEU A 157 -12.76 -13.21 -3.42
N GLY A 158 -13.60 -14.20 -3.70
CA GLY A 158 -13.37 -15.60 -3.34
C GLY A 158 -13.35 -15.83 -1.82
N ALA A 159 -14.03 -14.98 -1.04
CA ALA A 159 -14.05 -15.07 0.41
C ALA A 159 -15.11 -16.06 0.89
N LYS A 160 -14.77 -16.96 1.82
CA LYS A 160 -15.77 -17.77 2.55
C LYS A 160 -16.37 -16.88 3.65
N THR A 161 -17.50 -16.24 3.37
CA THR A 161 -18.18 -15.33 4.30
C THR A 161 -19.00 -16.06 5.33
N ILE A 162 -19.07 -15.51 6.54
CA ILE A 162 -20.01 -15.89 7.58
C ILE A 162 -20.79 -14.65 8.04
N VAL A 163 -22.09 -14.64 7.81
CA VAL A 163 -22.95 -13.51 8.19
C VAL A 163 -23.20 -13.56 9.68
N LEU A 164 -22.83 -12.50 10.40
CA LEU A 164 -23.05 -12.39 11.84
C LEU A 164 -24.26 -11.53 12.20
N GLN A 165 -24.65 -10.63 11.30
CA GLN A 165 -25.73 -9.68 11.54
C GLN A 165 -26.61 -9.54 10.30
N LEU A 166 -27.91 -9.39 10.52
CA LEU A 166 -28.88 -9.04 9.48
C LEU A 166 -29.43 -7.63 9.71
N PRO A 167 -29.59 -6.80 8.66
CA PRO A 167 -30.14 -5.46 8.81
C PRO A 167 -31.66 -5.51 9.09
N ILE A 168 -32.12 -4.65 9.99
CA ILE A 168 -33.55 -4.41 10.21
C ILE A 168 -33.99 -3.26 9.30
N GLY A 169 -34.64 -3.60 8.20
CA GLY A 169 -34.99 -2.67 7.15
C GLY A 169 -33.81 -2.30 6.26
N SER A 170 -34.07 -1.47 5.26
CA SER A 170 -33.07 -0.92 4.34
C SER A 170 -33.43 0.51 3.95
N GLU A 171 -32.51 1.25 3.40
CA GLU A 171 -32.70 2.63 2.97
C GLU A 171 -33.19 3.52 4.13
N GLU A 172 -34.23 4.34 3.90
CA GLU A 172 -34.83 5.20 4.93
C GLU A 172 -35.42 4.40 6.11
N ASN A 173 -35.75 3.12 5.88
CA ASN A 173 -36.32 2.23 6.90
C ASN A 173 -35.26 1.44 7.68
N PHE A 174 -33.96 1.69 7.45
CA PHE A 174 -32.90 1.06 8.22
C PHE A 174 -32.87 1.58 9.66
N VAL A 175 -33.32 0.77 10.61
CA VAL A 175 -33.48 1.14 12.02
C VAL A 175 -32.47 0.46 12.94
N GLY A 176 -31.93 -0.69 12.55
CA GLY A 176 -31.06 -1.47 13.42
C GLY A 176 -30.55 -2.74 12.78
N LEU A 177 -30.14 -3.69 13.59
CA LEU A 177 -29.65 -4.99 13.15
C LEU A 177 -30.06 -6.13 14.11
N VAL A 178 -30.06 -7.35 13.60
CA VAL A 178 -30.22 -8.58 14.39
C VAL A 178 -28.85 -9.28 14.47
N ASP A 179 -28.40 -9.57 15.67
CA ASP A 179 -27.21 -10.40 15.92
C ASP A 179 -27.61 -11.88 15.90
N LEU A 180 -27.05 -12.64 14.97
CA LEU A 180 -27.37 -14.04 14.75
C LEU A 180 -26.78 -14.97 15.83
N ILE A 181 -25.71 -14.57 16.49
CA ILE A 181 -25.05 -15.36 17.55
C ILE A 181 -25.85 -15.23 18.84
N GLU A 182 -26.22 -14.01 19.20
CA GLU A 182 -26.93 -13.71 20.45
C GLU A 182 -28.46 -13.90 20.33
N LYS A 183 -28.99 -13.99 19.10
CA LYS A 183 -30.43 -13.98 18.79
C LYS A 183 -31.13 -12.76 19.37
N LYS A 184 -30.57 -11.57 19.14
CA LYS A 184 -31.10 -10.32 19.68
C LYS A 184 -31.12 -9.26 18.62
N ALA A 185 -32.12 -8.40 18.67
CA ALA A 185 -32.22 -7.23 17.83
C ALA A 185 -31.74 -5.98 18.58
N TYR A 186 -31.08 -5.06 17.86
CA TYR A 186 -30.53 -3.83 18.38
C TYR A 186 -30.98 -2.65 17.54
N THR A 187 -31.49 -1.61 18.20
CA THR A 187 -31.89 -0.35 17.58
C THR A 187 -31.21 0.82 18.27
N TRP A 188 -30.86 1.84 17.49
CA TRP A 188 -30.10 3.01 17.98
C TRP A 188 -31.01 4.21 18.23
N ASN A 189 -30.71 4.98 19.30
CA ASN A 189 -31.39 6.22 19.57
C ASN A 189 -30.79 7.35 18.72
N GLU A 190 -31.61 8.04 17.93
CA GLU A 190 -31.17 9.16 17.10
C GLU A 190 -30.97 10.45 17.88
N GLU A 191 -31.64 10.62 19.02
CA GLU A 191 -31.57 11.85 19.85
C GLU A 191 -30.20 12.04 20.51
N ASP A 192 -29.48 10.95 20.80
CA ASP A 192 -28.15 10.97 21.41
C ASP A 192 -27.00 10.68 20.41
N GLN A 193 -27.27 10.86 19.13
CA GLN A 193 -26.30 10.60 18.05
C GLN A 193 -25.86 9.12 18.04
N GLY A 194 -26.72 8.19 18.39
CA GLY A 194 -26.43 6.77 18.44
C GLY A 194 -25.47 6.34 19.56
N ALA A 195 -25.28 7.15 20.59
CA ALA A 195 -24.42 6.80 21.71
C ALA A 195 -25.00 5.62 22.51
N THR A 196 -26.33 5.51 22.58
CA THR A 196 -27.02 4.39 23.21
C THR A 196 -27.80 3.57 22.19
N TYR A 197 -27.86 2.27 22.42
CA TYR A 197 -28.68 1.36 21.69
C TYR A 197 -29.52 0.51 22.65
N THR A 198 -30.67 0.07 22.16
CA THR A 198 -31.60 -0.70 22.94
C THR A 198 -31.71 -2.10 22.37
N GLU A 199 -31.68 -3.11 23.25
CA GLU A 199 -32.00 -4.48 22.91
C GLU A 199 -33.53 -4.60 22.77
N CYS A 200 -33.97 -5.21 21.68
CA CYS A 200 -35.38 -5.41 21.40
C CYS A 200 -35.64 -6.84 20.87
N GLU A 201 -36.90 -7.23 20.80
CA GLU A 201 -37.29 -8.49 20.19
C GLU A 201 -37.05 -8.45 18.68
N ILE A 202 -36.75 -9.60 18.10
CA ILE A 202 -36.62 -9.77 16.66
C ILE A 202 -37.94 -9.46 15.98
N PRO A 203 -38.01 -8.59 14.97
CA PRO A 203 -39.23 -8.30 14.23
C PRO A 203 -39.84 -9.57 13.68
N ALA A 204 -41.19 -9.67 13.79
CA ALA A 204 -41.89 -10.88 13.42
C ALA A 204 -41.77 -11.30 11.96
N ASP A 205 -41.55 -10.33 11.08
CA ASP A 205 -41.30 -10.50 9.64
C ASP A 205 -39.86 -10.96 9.31
N MET A 206 -38.96 -10.97 10.29
CA MET A 206 -37.57 -11.40 10.12
C MET A 206 -37.26 -12.74 10.77
N ILE A 207 -38.19 -13.34 11.48
CA ILE A 207 -37.94 -14.57 12.26
C ILE A 207 -37.44 -15.70 11.35
N ASP A 208 -38.12 -15.91 10.22
CA ASP A 208 -37.76 -16.98 9.27
C ASP A 208 -36.35 -16.75 8.67
N ASP A 209 -36.04 -15.53 8.26
CA ASP A 209 -34.72 -15.17 7.72
C ASP A 209 -33.62 -15.33 8.79
N VAL A 210 -33.90 -14.91 10.02
CA VAL A 210 -32.94 -15.05 11.13
C VAL A 210 -32.68 -16.52 11.45
N GLU A 211 -33.71 -17.38 11.43
CA GLU A 211 -33.52 -18.81 11.64
C GLU A 211 -32.72 -19.45 10.50
N GLU A 212 -33.00 -19.10 9.25
CA GLU A 212 -32.26 -19.60 8.09
C GLU A 212 -30.78 -19.23 8.17
N TYR A 213 -30.46 -17.94 8.34
CA TYR A 213 -29.09 -17.48 8.40
C TYR A 213 -28.35 -17.95 9.65
N ARG A 214 -29.06 -18.12 10.78
CA ARG A 214 -28.44 -18.70 11.98
C ARG A 214 -28.11 -20.18 11.77
N ASN A 215 -29.00 -20.97 11.16
CA ASN A 215 -28.69 -22.35 10.86
C ASN A 215 -27.48 -22.47 9.93
N LEU A 216 -27.40 -21.65 8.90
CA LEU A 216 -26.23 -21.59 8.01
C LEU A 216 -24.93 -21.20 8.77
N LEU A 217 -25.04 -20.27 9.72
CA LEU A 217 -23.93 -19.89 10.59
C LEU A 217 -23.47 -21.08 11.44
N LEU A 218 -24.42 -21.80 12.10
CA LEU A 218 -24.10 -22.94 12.96
C LEU A 218 -23.52 -24.11 12.15
N GLU A 219 -24.04 -24.39 10.97
CA GLU A 219 -23.50 -25.40 10.04
C GLU A 219 -22.07 -25.04 9.67
N THR A 220 -21.81 -23.77 9.29
CA THR A 220 -20.46 -23.29 8.91
C THR A 220 -19.49 -23.41 10.07
N VAL A 221 -19.92 -23.13 11.30
CA VAL A 221 -19.10 -23.27 12.51
C VAL A 221 -18.83 -24.75 12.82
N ALA A 222 -19.84 -25.61 12.70
CA ALA A 222 -19.73 -27.04 12.94
C ALA A 222 -18.75 -27.71 11.96
N GLU A 223 -18.74 -27.29 10.68
CA GLU A 223 -17.77 -27.82 9.68
C GLU A 223 -16.30 -27.59 10.04
N LEU A 224 -15.99 -26.66 10.92
CA LEU A 224 -14.62 -26.27 11.26
C LEU A 224 -14.02 -26.99 12.47
N ASP A 225 -14.85 -27.64 13.28
CA ASP A 225 -14.42 -28.33 14.51
C ASP A 225 -15.23 -29.60 14.73
N ASP A 226 -14.55 -30.76 14.72
CA ASP A 226 -15.19 -32.07 14.85
C ASP A 226 -16.07 -32.19 16.11
N LYS A 227 -15.68 -31.55 17.22
CA LYS A 227 -16.47 -31.57 18.46
C LYS A 227 -17.76 -30.73 18.36
N LEU A 228 -17.66 -29.60 17.66
CA LEU A 228 -18.83 -28.75 17.42
C LEU A 228 -19.77 -29.44 16.42
N MET A 229 -19.23 -30.17 15.46
CA MET A 229 -19.98 -30.97 14.52
C MET A 229 -20.79 -32.09 15.22
N GLU A 230 -20.17 -32.82 16.15
CA GLU A 230 -20.87 -33.84 16.94
C GLU A 230 -22.03 -33.23 17.74
N LYS A 231 -21.81 -32.12 18.45
CA LYS A 231 -22.83 -31.38 19.18
C LYS A 231 -23.95 -30.86 18.26
N PHE A 232 -23.60 -30.31 17.13
CA PHE A 232 -24.56 -29.77 16.16
C PHE A 232 -25.51 -30.86 15.63
N PHE A 233 -24.99 -32.07 15.37
CA PHE A 233 -25.85 -33.20 14.95
C PHE A 233 -26.74 -33.77 16.06
N GLU A 234 -26.30 -33.66 17.33
CA GLU A 234 -27.12 -34.05 18.46
C GLU A 234 -28.25 -33.03 18.71
N ASP A 235 -27.90 -31.76 18.79
CA ASP A 235 -28.81 -30.63 18.98
C ASP A 235 -28.14 -29.32 18.57
N PRO A 236 -28.55 -28.66 17.48
CA PRO A 236 -27.95 -27.40 17.04
C PRO A 236 -27.97 -26.29 18.10
N ASP A 237 -28.95 -26.25 18.98
CA ASP A 237 -29.05 -25.26 20.05
C ASP A 237 -28.17 -25.58 21.27
N SER A 238 -27.46 -26.69 21.28
CA SER A 238 -26.50 -27.05 22.33
C SER A 238 -25.15 -26.30 22.22
N LEU A 239 -24.91 -25.66 21.08
CA LEU A 239 -23.70 -24.85 20.86
C LEU A 239 -23.82 -23.55 21.67
N THR A 240 -22.86 -23.35 22.58
CA THR A 240 -22.80 -22.12 23.39
C THR A 240 -22.29 -20.93 22.58
N ILE A 241 -22.72 -19.73 22.95
CA ILE A 241 -22.26 -18.47 22.33
C ILE A 241 -20.69 -18.37 22.35
N GLU A 242 -20.08 -18.80 23.46
CA GLU A 242 -18.62 -18.77 23.61
C GLU A 242 -17.92 -19.74 22.65
N GLU A 243 -18.43 -20.95 22.47
CA GLU A 243 -17.90 -21.92 21.51
C GLU A 243 -18.00 -21.39 20.07
N ILE A 244 -19.14 -20.81 19.71
CA ILE A 244 -19.36 -20.19 18.39
C ILE A 244 -18.37 -19.04 18.17
N LYS A 245 -18.29 -18.07 19.09
CA LYS A 245 -17.38 -16.93 19.01
C LYS A 245 -15.91 -17.39 18.89
N ASN A 246 -15.51 -18.37 19.69
CA ASN A 246 -14.12 -18.90 19.67
C ASN A 246 -13.79 -19.63 18.35
N CYS A 247 -14.72 -20.38 17.79
CA CYS A 247 -14.53 -21.06 16.50
C CYS A 247 -14.40 -20.04 15.37
N ILE A 248 -15.32 -19.06 15.30
CA ILE A 248 -15.26 -17.97 14.30
C ILE A 248 -13.94 -17.20 14.43
N ARG A 249 -13.50 -16.86 15.65
CA ARG A 249 -12.23 -16.19 15.88
C ARG A 249 -11.05 -16.97 15.31
N LYS A 250 -10.94 -18.26 15.64
CA LYS A 250 -9.85 -19.12 15.14
C LYS A 250 -9.84 -19.18 13.61
N ALA A 251 -11.01 -19.38 13.02
CA ALA A 251 -11.13 -19.46 11.57
C ALA A 251 -10.86 -18.12 10.86
N THR A 252 -11.23 -16.99 11.48
CA THR A 252 -10.92 -15.65 10.98
C THR A 252 -9.41 -15.38 11.03
N ILE A 253 -8.74 -15.69 12.13
CA ILE A 253 -7.27 -15.55 12.27
C ILE A 253 -6.54 -16.43 11.25
N ALA A 254 -7.05 -17.63 10.97
CA ALA A 254 -6.50 -18.54 9.97
C ALA A 254 -6.90 -18.19 8.52
N ASN A 255 -7.59 -17.07 8.27
CA ASN A 255 -8.13 -16.67 6.96
C ASN A 255 -9.03 -17.70 6.28
N GLN A 256 -9.66 -18.59 7.08
CA GLN A 256 -10.60 -19.61 6.58
C GLN A 256 -12.02 -19.07 6.45
N LEU A 257 -12.40 -18.12 7.31
CA LEU A 257 -13.67 -17.43 7.30
C LEU A 257 -13.50 -15.91 7.34
N THR A 258 -14.50 -15.23 6.79
CA THR A 258 -14.59 -13.77 6.83
C THR A 258 -15.94 -13.37 7.43
N PRO A 259 -15.97 -12.88 8.69
CA PRO A 259 -17.20 -12.38 9.31
C PRO A 259 -17.74 -11.16 8.58
N VAL A 260 -19.06 -11.09 8.40
CA VAL A 260 -19.75 -9.97 7.74
C VAL A 260 -20.76 -9.35 8.71
N LEU A 261 -20.64 -8.02 8.85
CA LEU A 261 -21.49 -7.17 9.66
C LEU A 261 -22.15 -6.10 8.79
N CYS A 262 -23.16 -5.42 9.31
CA CYS A 262 -23.83 -4.34 8.61
C CYS A 262 -24.07 -3.11 9.49
N GLY A 263 -24.31 -1.96 8.86
CA GLY A 263 -24.66 -0.73 9.56
C GLY A 263 -24.67 0.50 8.68
N SER A 264 -24.82 1.65 9.32
CA SER A 264 -24.70 2.96 8.71
C SER A 264 -23.88 3.88 9.64
N SER A 265 -22.62 4.10 9.28
CA SER A 265 -21.74 4.99 10.04
C SER A 265 -22.24 6.44 10.00
N PHE A 266 -22.84 6.88 8.89
CA PHE A 266 -23.42 8.22 8.77
C PHE A 266 -24.62 8.42 9.69
N LYS A 267 -25.49 7.41 9.80
CA LYS A 267 -26.66 7.41 10.69
C LYS A 267 -26.34 6.92 12.10
N ASN A 268 -25.06 6.68 12.41
CA ASN A 268 -24.60 6.29 13.74
C ASN A 268 -25.17 4.94 14.24
N LYS A 269 -25.44 4.00 13.33
CA LYS A 269 -26.04 2.70 13.62
C LYS A 269 -25.08 1.56 13.32
N GLY A 270 -24.84 0.67 14.29
CA GLY A 270 -24.04 -0.55 14.13
C GLY A 270 -22.54 -0.42 14.46
N VAL A 271 -21.99 0.78 14.66
CA VAL A 271 -20.54 0.97 14.83
C VAL A 271 -20.00 0.39 16.16
N GLN A 272 -20.75 0.49 17.26
CA GLN A 272 -20.34 -0.13 18.53
C GLN A 272 -20.23 -1.65 18.40
N ARG A 273 -21.18 -2.29 17.71
CA ARG A 273 -21.14 -3.74 17.44
C ARG A 273 -20.00 -4.12 16.50
N LEU A 274 -19.57 -3.22 15.60
CA LEU A 274 -18.36 -3.39 14.82
C LEU A 274 -17.11 -3.37 15.72
N ILE A 275 -17.03 -2.47 16.72
CA ILE A 275 -15.91 -2.43 17.66
C ILE A 275 -15.87 -3.72 18.50
N ASP A 276 -17.01 -4.21 18.96
CA ASP A 276 -17.14 -5.50 19.66
C ASP A 276 -16.60 -6.65 18.79
N ALA A 277 -16.95 -6.66 17.50
CA ALA A 277 -16.49 -7.67 16.55
C ALA A 277 -14.97 -7.58 16.29
N ILE A 278 -14.39 -6.38 16.24
CA ILE A 278 -12.95 -6.16 16.14
C ILE A 278 -12.24 -6.84 17.32
N VAL A 279 -12.72 -6.61 18.52
CA VAL A 279 -12.15 -7.22 19.74
C VAL A 279 -12.32 -8.74 19.74
N SER A 280 -13.51 -9.22 19.34
CA SER A 280 -13.86 -10.64 19.41
C SER A 280 -13.17 -11.49 18.35
N TYR A 281 -13.06 -11.00 17.11
CA TYR A 281 -12.67 -11.87 15.98
C TYR A 281 -11.33 -11.55 15.35
N LEU A 282 -10.81 -10.32 15.44
CA LEU A 282 -9.50 -10.00 14.89
C LEU A 282 -8.37 -10.43 15.81
N PRO A 283 -7.20 -10.79 15.26
CA PRO A 283 -6.06 -11.24 16.04
C PRO A 283 -5.49 -10.15 16.94
N SER A 284 -4.90 -10.58 18.02
CA SER A 284 -3.98 -9.81 18.85
C SER A 284 -2.53 -10.09 18.45
N PRO A 285 -1.55 -9.30 18.88
CA PRO A 285 -0.15 -9.63 18.68
C PRO A 285 0.25 -11.00 19.25
N ALA A 286 -0.46 -11.50 20.27
CA ALA A 286 -0.21 -12.83 20.84
C ALA A 286 -0.66 -13.99 19.93
N ASP A 287 -1.57 -13.74 19.00
CA ASP A 287 -2.05 -14.73 18.03
C ASP A 287 -1.18 -14.79 16.77
N MET A 288 -0.30 -13.79 16.58
CA MET A 288 0.53 -13.69 15.38
C MET A 288 1.71 -14.67 15.42
N PRO A 289 2.13 -15.19 14.25
CA PRO A 289 3.30 -16.06 14.19
C PRO A 289 4.58 -15.33 14.59
N ASP A 290 5.57 -16.10 15.04
CA ASP A 290 6.92 -15.59 15.33
C ASP A 290 7.48 -14.85 14.10
N ILE A 291 8.15 -13.73 14.34
CA ILE A 291 8.70 -12.92 13.25
C ILE A 291 9.92 -13.61 12.64
N LYS A 292 9.95 -13.66 11.33
CA LYS A 292 11.06 -14.18 10.54
C LYS A 292 11.90 -13.05 9.98
N GLY A 293 13.19 -13.27 9.89
CA GLY A 293 14.12 -12.36 9.23
C GLY A 293 15.45 -13.03 8.96
N ILE A 294 16.35 -12.30 8.32
CA ILE A 294 17.68 -12.81 7.99
C ILE A 294 18.72 -12.11 8.87
N ASN A 295 19.58 -12.88 9.51
CA ASN A 295 20.71 -12.30 10.20
C ASN A 295 21.76 -11.81 9.19
N PRO A 296 22.05 -10.51 9.11
CA PRO A 296 22.94 -9.95 8.07
C PRO A 296 24.41 -10.37 8.22
N LYS A 297 24.79 -10.96 9.38
CA LYS A 297 26.16 -11.44 9.62
C LYS A 297 26.36 -12.90 9.24
N THR A 298 25.31 -13.71 9.40
CA THR A 298 25.37 -15.16 9.15
C THR A 298 24.63 -15.59 7.89
N GLU A 299 23.82 -14.68 7.31
CA GLU A 299 22.91 -14.92 6.17
C GLU A 299 21.90 -16.06 6.43
N GLN A 300 21.66 -16.40 7.69
CA GLN A 300 20.71 -17.44 8.09
C GLN A 300 19.37 -16.83 8.49
N GLU A 301 18.30 -17.56 8.22
CA GLU A 301 16.99 -17.22 8.76
C GLU A 301 16.97 -17.35 10.27
N GLU A 302 16.45 -16.35 10.94
CA GLU A 302 16.20 -16.31 12.38
C GLU A 302 14.73 -16.01 12.64
N THR A 303 14.21 -16.55 13.73
CA THR A 303 12.86 -16.23 14.22
C THR A 303 12.95 -15.59 15.59
N ARG A 304 12.03 -14.65 15.88
CA ARG A 304 11.88 -14.04 17.20
C ARG A 304 10.42 -14.07 17.63
N LYS A 305 10.22 -14.36 18.90
CA LYS A 305 8.89 -14.34 19.52
C LYS A 305 8.44 -12.92 19.77
N ILE A 306 7.14 -12.72 19.70
CA ILE A 306 6.51 -11.48 20.11
C ILE A 306 6.42 -11.46 21.64
N ASP A 307 7.51 -11.10 22.29
CA ASP A 307 7.67 -11.08 23.75
C ASP A 307 8.49 -9.84 24.15
N GLU A 308 8.11 -9.19 25.26
CA GLU A 308 8.82 -8.03 25.82
C GLU A 308 10.25 -8.32 26.30
N LYS A 309 10.55 -9.58 26.59
CA LYS A 309 11.85 -10.04 27.10
C LYS A 309 12.82 -10.45 26.00
N GLU A 310 12.33 -10.55 24.77
CA GLU A 310 13.13 -10.91 23.61
C GLU A 310 14.07 -9.76 23.21
N ASN A 311 15.04 -10.05 22.33
CA ASN A 311 15.90 -9.01 21.77
C ASN A 311 15.09 -8.05 20.91
N PHE A 312 15.35 -6.74 21.06
CA PHE A 312 14.59 -5.71 20.37
C PHE A 312 14.64 -5.88 18.85
N ALA A 313 13.46 -5.86 18.25
CA ALA A 313 13.28 -5.79 16.80
C ALA A 313 12.01 -4.99 16.45
N ALA A 314 12.15 -4.04 15.56
CA ALA A 314 11.07 -3.19 15.07
C ALA A 314 11.24 -2.88 13.58
N LEU A 315 10.14 -2.54 12.92
CA LEU A 315 10.12 -2.07 11.53
C LEU A 315 9.67 -0.61 11.50
N ALA A 316 10.46 0.24 10.84
CA ALA A 316 10.07 1.60 10.51
C ALA A 316 9.18 1.57 9.26
N PHE A 317 7.89 1.79 9.41
CA PHE A 317 6.94 1.65 8.31
C PHE A 317 6.47 2.98 7.71
N LYS A 318 6.61 4.09 8.44
CA LYS A 318 6.23 5.42 7.97
C LYS A 318 7.11 6.51 8.55
N ILE A 319 7.39 7.50 7.73
CA ILE A 319 8.01 8.76 8.17
C ILE A 319 7.01 9.88 7.90
N ALA A 320 6.89 10.80 8.85
CA ALA A 320 6.13 12.03 8.69
C ALA A 320 6.94 13.21 9.26
N ILE A 321 6.72 14.38 8.70
CA ILE A 321 7.34 15.61 9.21
C ILE A 321 6.26 16.45 9.90
N ASP A 322 6.42 16.59 11.21
CA ASP A 322 5.56 17.44 12.02
C ASP A 322 6.18 18.84 12.10
N PRO A 323 5.40 19.92 11.89
CA PRO A 323 5.93 21.30 11.93
C PRO A 323 6.55 21.70 13.28
N TYR A 324 6.14 21.08 14.37
CA TYR A 324 6.55 21.43 15.73
C TYR A 324 7.62 20.50 16.32
N VAL A 325 7.51 19.20 16.05
CA VAL A 325 8.39 18.18 16.63
C VAL A 325 9.47 17.70 15.64
N GLY A 326 9.31 17.99 14.36
CA GLY A 326 10.21 17.58 13.30
C GLY A 326 9.92 16.16 12.80
N LYS A 327 10.96 15.41 12.45
CA LYS A 327 10.83 14.07 11.86
C LYS A 327 10.27 13.07 12.88
N LEU A 328 9.14 12.49 12.55
CA LEU A 328 8.49 11.39 13.23
C LEU A 328 8.72 10.09 12.45
N THR A 329 9.28 9.09 13.12
CA THR A 329 9.48 7.76 12.55
C THR A 329 8.52 6.79 13.23
N PHE A 330 7.49 6.35 12.52
CA PHE A 330 6.53 5.37 13.02
C PHE A 330 7.13 3.97 12.92
N ILE A 331 7.10 3.26 14.04
CA ILE A 331 7.62 1.91 14.16
C ILE A 331 6.56 0.96 14.72
N LYS A 332 6.55 -0.28 14.24
CA LYS A 332 5.92 -1.41 14.93
C LYS A 332 7.00 -2.19 15.65
N VAL A 333 6.86 -2.32 16.96
CA VAL A 333 7.75 -3.14 17.80
C VAL A 333 7.26 -4.58 17.75
N TYR A 334 8.07 -5.45 17.21
CA TYR A 334 7.74 -6.87 17.11
C TYR A 334 8.28 -7.70 18.27
N ALA A 335 9.46 -7.36 18.78
CA ALA A 335 10.10 -8.09 19.86
C ALA A 335 10.83 -7.13 20.80
N GLY A 336 10.93 -7.50 22.04
CA GLY A 336 11.70 -6.78 23.05
C GLY A 336 11.02 -5.52 23.57
N THR A 337 11.81 -4.71 24.24
CA THR A 337 11.39 -3.43 24.85
C THR A 337 12.38 -2.35 24.46
N LEU A 338 11.87 -1.18 24.10
CA LEU A 338 12.62 0.03 23.78
C LEU A 338 12.35 1.13 24.83
N LYS A 339 13.40 1.77 25.32
CA LYS A 339 13.30 2.88 26.29
C LYS A 339 13.84 4.17 25.72
N THR A 340 13.30 5.29 26.20
CA THR A 340 13.88 6.60 25.90
C THR A 340 15.33 6.64 26.34
N GLY A 341 16.22 7.03 25.44
CA GLY A 341 17.66 7.08 25.66
C GLY A 341 18.45 5.87 25.16
N ASP A 342 17.77 4.78 24.79
CA ASP A 342 18.43 3.60 24.22
C ASP A 342 19.06 3.91 22.86
N MET A 343 20.07 3.10 22.52
CA MET A 343 20.69 3.10 21.21
C MET A 343 20.05 2.01 20.35
N ILE A 344 19.53 2.38 19.21
CA ILE A 344 19.02 1.45 18.20
C ILE A 344 19.99 1.32 17.03
N TYR A 345 20.06 0.15 16.46
CA TYR A 345 20.88 -0.18 15.30
C TYR A 345 20.00 -0.33 14.06
N ASN A 346 20.25 0.49 13.06
CA ASN A 346 19.61 0.36 11.74
C ASN A 346 20.37 -0.69 10.93
N VAL A 347 19.75 -1.82 10.67
CA VAL A 347 20.36 -2.96 10.00
C VAL A 347 20.70 -2.65 8.54
N SER A 348 19.84 -1.87 7.86
CA SER A 348 20.01 -1.54 6.44
C SER A 348 21.20 -0.61 6.20
N THR A 349 21.46 0.34 7.10
CA THR A 349 22.50 1.36 6.94
C THR A 349 23.76 1.08 7.77
N GLY A 350 23.71 0.14 8.72
CA GLY A 350 24.80 -0.14 9.65
C GLY A 350 25.04 0.98 10.68
N LYS A 351 24.12 1.92 10.84
CA LYS A 351 24.27 3.08 11.71
C LYS A 351 23.51 2.92 13.02
N ARG A 352 23.98 3.61 14.05
CA ARG A 352 23.34 3.67 15.36
C ARG A 352 22.74 5.03 15.59
N GLU A 353 21.55 5.07 16.17
CA GLU A 353 20.91 6.30 16.59
C GLU A 353 20.36 6.19 18.00
N ARG A 354 20.35 7.31 18.71
CA ARG A 354 19.80 7.39 20.07
C ARG A 354 18.35 7.82 20.03
N VAL A 355 17.48 7.06 20.70
CA VAL A 355 16.06 7.38 20.86
C VAL A 355 15.90 8.59 21.77
N SER A 356 15.51 9.72 21.20
CA SER A 356 15.31 10.94 21.97
C SER A 356 14.00 10.95 22.75
N LYS A 357 12.89 10.59 22.06
CA LYS A 357 11.55 10.50 22.63
C LYS A 357 10.76 9.41 21.93
N ILE A 358 9.89 8.76 22.70
CA ILE A 358 8.89 7.82 22.21
C ILE A 358 7.53 8.48 22.39
N MET A 359 6.74 8.56 21.32
CA MET A 359 5.44 9.21 21.32
C MET A 359 4.36 8.22 20.93
N LEU A 360 3.34 8.08 21.76
CA LEU A 360 2.10 7.42 21.39
C LEU A 360 1.20 8.46 20.71
N MET A 361 0.77 8.14 19.50
CA MET A 361 -0.06 9.04 18.72
C MET A 361 -1.53 8.84 19.07
N HIS A 362 -2.19 9.91 19.41
CA HIS A 362 -3.62 9.97 19.69
C HIS A 362 -4.24 11.08 18.83
N SER A 363 -4.51 10.78 17.56
CA SER A 363 -5.00 11.79 16.64
C SER A 363 -4.10 13.06 16.68
N ASN A 364 -4.60 14.19 17.15
CA ASN A 364 -3.83 15.45 17.26
C ASN A 364 -3.02 15.59 18.58
N LYS A 365 -3.09 14.62 19.48
CA LYS A 365 -2.36 14.67 20.77
C LYS A 365 -1.24 13.65 20.76
N GLN A 366 -0.09 14.09 21.20
CA GLN A 366 1.12 13.27 21.34
C GLN A 366 1.35 13.01 22.83
N ILE A 367 1.40 11.74 23.23
CA ILE A 367 1.70 11.35 24.61
C ILE A 367 3.10 10.79 24.64
N GLN A 368 3.98 11.41 25.44
CA GLN A 368 5.34 10.92 25.63
C GLN A 368 5.32 9.68 26.51
N MET A 369 6.04 8.65 26.08
CA MET A 369 6.22 7.39 26.79
C MET A 369 7.69 7.22 27.19
N ASP A 370 7.95 6.63 28.35
CA ASP A 370 9.31 6.31 28.80
C ASP A 370 9.82 5.02 28.16
N SER A 371 8.93 4.08 27.90
CA SER A 371 9.25 2.79 27.26
C SER A 371 8.07 2.24 26.50
N ILE A 372 8.38 1.35 25.55
CA ILE A 372 7.40 0.62 24.75
C ILE A 372 7.88 -0.82 24.54
N SER A 373 6.95 -1.76 24.54
CA SER A 373 7.22 -3.19 24.37
C SER A 373 6.64 -3.75 23.07
N ALA A 374 7.00 -5.00 22.77
CA ALA A 374 6.49 -5.76 21.62
C ALA A 374 4.96 -5.65 21.49
N GLY A 375 4.47 -5.74 20.25
CA GLY A 375 3.05 -5.66 19.91
C GLY A 375 2.50 -4.24 19.72
N ASN A 376 3.28 -3.20 20.00
CA ASN A 376 2.82 -1.81 19.94
C ASN A 376 3.31 -1.05 18.72
N ILE A 377 2.56 0.02 18.39
CA ILE A 377 2.89 0.97 17.32
C ILE A 377 3.11 2.33 17.96
N VAL A 378 4.25 2.96 17.68
CA VAL A 378 4.64 4.28 18.23
C VAL A 378 5.41 5.09 17.21
N ALA A 379 5.57 6.40 17.50
CA ALA A 379 6.44 7.29 16.75
C ALA A 379 7.72 7.62 17.56
N LEU A 380 8.88 7.52 16.93
CA LEU A 380 10.16 8.00 17.45
C LEU A 380 10.43 9.40 16.92
N VAL A 381 10.87 10.31 17.81
CA VAL A 381 11.17 11.70 17.43
C VAL A 381 12.66 11.89 17.21
N GLY A 382 13.01 12.61 16.15
CA GLY A 382 14.36 13.12 15.92
C GLY A 382 15.35 12.11 15.34
N MET A 383 14.86 10.99 14.79
CA MET A 383 15.67 10.02 14.06
C MET A 383 16.07 10.60 12.71
N LYS A 384 17.39 10.66 12.43
CA LYS A 384 17.90 11.37 11.23
C LYS A 384 18.08 10.45 10.03
N GLU A 385 18.62 9.25 10.26
CA GLU A 385 19.11 8.36 9.21
C GLU A 385 18.14 7.21 8.89
N ILE A 386 17.04 7.11 9.65
CA ILE A 386 16.06 6.05 9.44
C ILE A 386 15.13 6.41 8.28
N ARG A 387 14.88 5.42 7.43
CA ARG A 387 13.96 5.48 6.29
C ARG A 387 12.80 4.50 6.46
N THR A 388 11.77 4.70 5.68
CA THR A 388 10.66 3.75 5.59
C THR A 388 11.15 2.40 5.06
N GLY A 389 10.83 1.31 5.75
CA GLY A 389 11.28 -0.05 5.44
C GLY A 389 12.51 -0.50 6.26
N ASP A 390 13.16 0.38 7.02
CA ASP A 390 14.33 0.01 7.79
C ASP A 390 14.00 -0.89 8.97
N SER A 391 14.83 -1.92 9.17
CA SER A 391 14.80 -2.81 10.33
C SER A 391 15.65 -2.23 11.46
N LEU A 392 15.03 -2.07 12.61
CA LEU A 392 15.64 -1.47 13.81
C LEU A 392 15.81 -2.54 14.88
N THR A 393 17.03 -2.75 15.35
CA THR A 393 17.33 -3.85 16.26
C THR A 393 18.35 -3.48 17.34
N ASP A 394 18.64 -4.42 18.23
CA ASP A 394 19.87 -4.41 19.01
C ASP A 394 21.05 -4.82 18.09
N GLU A 395 22.15 -4.10 18.15
CA GLU A 395 23.35 -4.36 17.34
C GLU A 395 23.97 -5.73 17.59
N ARG A 396 23.84 -6.28 18.80
CA ARG A 396 24.40 -7.58 19.13
C ARG A 396 23.64 -8.72 18.47
N HIS A 397 22.36 -8.49 18.22
CA HIS A 397 21.41 -9.47 17.67
C HIS A 397 20.68 -8.85 16.46
N PRO A 398 21.40 -8.50 15.38
CA PRO A 398 20.76 -7.88 14.22
C PRO A 398 19.91 -8.90 13.48
N ILE A 399 18.72 -8.47 13.08
CA ILE A 399 17.82 -9.21 12.21
C ILE A 399 17.26 -8.26 11.16
N LEU A 400 17.44 -8.60 9.89
CA LEU A 400 16.83 -7.89 8.78
C LEU A 400 15.44 -8.49 8.56
N LEU A 401 14.43 -7.71 8.87
CA LEU A 401 13.05 -8.05 8.53
C LEU A 401 12.86 -7.89 7.03
N GLU A 402 11.88 -8.58 6.47
CA GLU A 402 11.61 -8.54 5.04
C GLU A 402 11.46 -7.10 4.51
N ASN A 403 12.18 -6.80 3.44
CA ASN A 403 12.14 -5.47 2.82
C ASN A 403 10.81 -5.24 2.08
N ILE A 404 10.27 -4.04 2.24
CA ILE A 404 9.15 -3.57 1.42
C ILE A 404 9.71 -3.20 0.04
N VAL A 405 9.27 -3.91 -1.00
CA VAL A 405 9.64 -3.59 -2.38
C VAL A 405 8.67 -2.52 -2.89
N PHE A 406 9.21 -1.33 -3.15
CA PHE A 406 8.40 -0.22 -3.68
C PHE A 406 8.37 -0.28 -5.21
N PRO A 407 7.19 -0.10 -5.84
CA PRO A 407 7.10 0.00 -7.28
C PRO A 407 7.77 1.27 -7.79
N ASP A 408 8.31 1.21 -8.99
CA ASP A 408 8.85 2.40 -9.65
C ASP A 408 7.74 3.38 -10.02
N PRO A 409 7.98 4.70 -9.86
CA PRO A 409 7.02 5.72 -10.26
C PRO A 409 6.77 5.69 -11.77
N VAL A 410 5.52 5.90 -12.18
CA VAL A 410 5.08 5.80 -13.58
C VAL A 410 4.85 7.16 -14.23
N ASN A 411 4.65 8.23 -13.45
CA ASN A 411 4.45 9.58 -13.93
C ASN A 411 5.63 10.48 -13.58
N GLN A 412 5.96 11.40 -14.48
CA GLN A 412 7.04 12.36 -14.29
C GLN A 412 6.63 13.74 -14.76
N ILE A 413 6.98 14.77 -14.00
CA ILE A 413 6.84 16.19 -14.39
C ILE A 413 8.16 16.92 -14.16
N ALA A 414 8.42 17.93 -15.00
CA ALA A 414 9.51 18.86 -14.78
C ALA A 414 9.04 20.01 -13.89
N ILE A 415 9.86 20.40 -12.92
CA ILE A 415 9.57 21.53 -12.04
C ILE A 415 10.74 22.52 -12.07
N GLU A 416 10.38 23.79 -12.00
CA GLU A 416 11.35 24.91 -11.98
C GLU A 416 10.95 25.89 -10.87
N PRO A 417 11.90 26.35 -10.05
CA PRO A 417 11.62 27.39 -9.06
C PRO A 417 11.25 28.70 -9.77
N LYS A 418 10.33 29.46 -9.21
CA LYS A 418 9.96 30.78 -9.78
C LYS A 418 11.05 31.81 -9.62
N THR A 419 11.84 31.72 -8.57
CA THR A 419 12.94 32.63 -8.28
C THR A 419 14.22 31.85 -7.97
N LYS A 420 15.37 32.48 -8.18
CA LYS A 420 16.67 31.87 -7.89
C LYS A 420 16.85 31.58 -6.38
N ASP A 421 16.25 32.38 -5.53
CA ASP A 421 16.28 32.20 -4.06
C ASP A 421 15.44 31.02 -3.59
N ASP A 422 14.52 30.53 -4.41
CA ASP A 422 13.70 29.38 -4.13
C ASP A 422 14.36 28.04 -4.54
N GLU A 423 15.48 28.07 -5.26
CA GLU A 423 16.14 26.86 -5.75
C GLU A 423 16.64 25.95 -4.62
N ASP A 424 17.38 26.52 -3.66
CA ASP A 424 17.86 25.77 -2.49
C ASP A 424 16.70 25.29 -1.61
N LYS A 425 15.66 26.11 -1.43
CA LYS A 425 14.46 25.74 -0.67
C LYS A 425 13.67 24.63 -1.35
N LEU A 426 13.56 24.70 -2.69
CA LEU A 426 12.90 23.66 -3.49
C LEU A 426 13.60 22.32 -3.30
N MET A 427 14.92 22.25 -3.45
CA MET A 427 15.68 21.02 -3.29
C MET A 427 15.58 20.46 -1.87
N GLN A 428 15.61 21.31 -0.84
CA GLN A 428 15.43 20.89 0.54
C GLN A 428 14.01 20.33 0.79
N ALA A 429 12.99 20.99 0.26
CA ALA A 429 11.61 20.54 0.38
C ALA A 429 11.38 19.20 -0.34
N LEU A 430 11.90 19.07 -1.58
CA LEU A 430 11.81 17.83 -2.35
C LEU A 430 12.51 16.67 -1.66
N ASN A 431 13.70 16.87 -1.09
CA ASN A 431 14.40 15.83 -0.35
C ASN A 431 13.61 15.37 0.88
N ARG A 432 12.97 16.29 1.60
CA ARG A 432 12.12 15.96 2.74
C ARG A 432 10.89 15.14 2.31
N LEU A 433 10.24 15.52 1.22
CA LEU A 433 9.12 14.75 0.66
C LEU A 433 9.57 13.35 0.21
N ALA A 434 10.76 13.22 -0.39
CA ALA A 434 11.33 11.94 -0.79
C ALA A 434 11.74 11.05 0.41
N GLU A 435 12.03 11.64 1.58
CA GLU A 435 12.23 10.87 2.81
C GLU A 435 10.91 10.30 3.37
N GLU A 436 9.81 11.01 3.19
CA GLU A 436 8.48 10.55 3.63
C GLU A 436 7.93 9.46 2.71
N ASP A 437 8.08 9.64 1.41
CA ASP A 437 7.52 8.78 0.38
C ASP A 437 8.59 8.16 -0.53
N PRO A 438 8.90 6.87 -0.36
CA PRO A 438 9.88 6.16 -1.20
C PRO A 438 9.50 6.04 -2.67
N THR A 439 8.22 6.23 -3.03
CA THR A 439 7.74 6.21 -4.41
C THR A 439 7.88 7.54 -5.11
N PHE A 440 8.17 8.59 -4.35
CA PHE A 440 8.51 9.90 -4.88
C PHE A 440 10.01 9.98 -5.16
N LYS A 441 10.38 10.15 -6.41
CA LYS A 441 11.78 10.28 -6.82
C LYS A 441 12.06 11.67 -7.37
N VAL A 442 13.21 12.21 -6.99
CA VAL A 442 13.71 13.49 -7.50
C VAL A 442 15.00 13.21 -8.26
N THR A 443 15.06 13.62 -9.50
CA THR A 443 16.22 13.48 -10.37
C THR A 443 16.52 14.80 -11.07
N VAL A 444 17.78 15.08 -11.34
CA VAL A 444 18.17 16.20 -12.19
C VAL A 444 18.58 15.62 -13.53
N SER A 445 17.94 16.08 -14.59
CA SER A 445 18.30 15.66 -15.95
C SER A 445 19.71 16.17 -16.28
N GLU A 446 20.62 15.25 -16.57
CA GLU A 446 21.98 15.62 -16.98
C GLU A 446 22.03 16.40 -18.31
N GLU A 447 21.03 16.13 -19.19
CA GLU A 447 20.97 16.76 -20.52
C GLU A 447 20.31 18.15 -20.49
N SER A 448 19.23 18.31 -19.72
CA SER A 448 18.45 19.56 -19.69
C SER A 448 18.72 20.42 -18.45
N GLY A 449 19.37 19.88 -17.43
CA GLY A 449 19.54 20.54 -16.13
C GLY A 449 18.24 20.72 -15.35
N GLN A 450 17.11 20.18 -15.86
CA GLN A 450 15.80 20.33 -15.21
C GLN A 450 15.67 19.38 -14.02
N THR A 451 15.06 19.87 -12.96
CA THR A 451 14.64 19.03 -11.85
C THR A 451 13.34 18.30 -12.24
N LEU A 452 13.41 16.97 -12.23
CA LEU A 452 12.31 16.09 -12.55
C LEU A 452 11.81 15.45 -11.27
N ILE A 453 10.49 15.46 -11.08
CA ILE A 453 9.83 14.71 -10.00
C ILE A 453 8.98 13.61 -10.60
N SER A 454 9.08 12.43 -10.00
CA SER A 454 8.35 11.24 -10.46
C SER A 454 7.48 10.70 -9.34
N GLY A 455 6.27 10.26 -9.65
CA GLY A 455 5.28 9.75 -8.70
C GLY A 455 4.38 8.67 -9.29
N MET A 456 3.51 8.10 -8.47
CA MET A 456 2.66 6.96 -8.82
C MET A 456 1.48 7.32 -9.72
N GLY A 457 1.06 8.59 -9.75
CA GLY A 457 -0.06 9.06 -10.55
C GLY A 457 -0.12 10.58 -10.62
N GLU A 458 -1.11 11.09 -11.37
CA GLU A 458 -1.33 12.53 -11.53
C GLU A 458 -1.73 13.19 -10.20
N LEU A 459 -2.69 12.57 -9.50
CA LEU A 459 -3.14 13.06 -8.20
C LEU A 459 -2.02 13.08 -7.16
N HIS A 460 -1.14 12.07 -7.17
CA HIS A 460 0.02 12.02 -6.29
C HIS A 460 0.95 13.23 -6.51
N LEU A 461 1.30 13.52 -7.77
CA LEU A 461 2.16 14.65 -8.11
C LEU A 461 1.50 16.00 -7.80
N ASP A 462 0.20 16.14 -8.06
CA ASP A 462 -0.56 17.35 -7.74
C ASP A 462 -0.55 17.65 -6.22
N ILE A 463 -0.71 16.63 -5.39
CA ILE A 463 -0.65 16.77 -3.94
C ILE A 463 0.74 17.19 -3.49
N LEU A 464 1.78 16.60 -4.04
CA LEU A 464 3.16 16.97 -3.72
C LEU A 464 3.48 18.42 -4.11
N LEU A 465 2.99 18.89 -5.27
CA LEU A 465 3.12 20.28 -5.68
C LEU A 465 2.36 21.25 -4.76
N ASP A 466 1.18 20.86 -4.32
CA ASP A 466 0.40 21.65 -3.38
C ASP A 466 1.06 21.71 -2.00
N ARG A 467 1.64 20.59 -1.53
CA ARG A 467 2.44 20.53 -0.30
C ARG A 467 3.69 21.43 -0.38
N LEU A 468 4.42 21.44 -1.51
CA LEU A 468 5.54 22.36 -1.72
C LEU A 468 5.14 23.81 -1.51
N LYS A 469 3.97 24.19 -2.03
CA LYS A 469 3.44 25.55 -1.91
C LYS A 469 2.98 25.89 -0.50
N ARG A 470 2.18 24.99 0.14
CA ARG A 470 1.52 25.28 1.43
C ARG A 470 2.42 25.04 2.65
N GLU A 471 3.13 23.90 2.67
CA GLU A 471 3.93 23.50 3.83
C GLU A 471 5.33 24.10 3.80
N PHE A 472 5.95 24.16 2.61
CA PHE A 472 7.32 24.65 2.47
C PHE A 472 7.41 26.10 1.96
N ASN A 473 6.27 26.70 1.58
CA ASN A 473 6.19 28.04 1.02
C ASN A 473 7.12 28.22 -0.20
N VAL A 474 7.21 27.19 -1.05
CA VAL A 474 8.00 27.19 -2.29
C VAL A 474 7.06 27.25 -3.49
N ALA A 475 7.15 28.30 -4.29
CA ALA A 475 6.42 28.43 -5.53
C ALA A 475 7.27 27.94 -6.70
N CYS A 476 6.78 26.94 -7.43
CA CYS A 476 7.44 26.40 -8.62
C CYS A 476 6.48 26.46 -9.84
N ASN A 477 7.07 26.54 -11.03
CA ASN A 477 6.39 26.23 -12.27
C ASN A 477 6.54 24.72 -12.51
N HIS A 478 5.53 24.11 -13.11
CA HIS A 478 5.59 22.69 -13.47
C HIS A 478 5.17 22.52 -14.93
N GLY A 479 5.81 21.56 -15.62
CA GLY A 479 5.43 21.15 -16.96
C GLY A 479 4.26 20.15 -16.93
N LYS A 480 3.73 19.81 -18.14
CA LYS A 480 2.74 18.73 -18.24
C LYS A 480 3.34 17.43 -17.66
N PRO A 481 2.52 16.60 -17.03
CA PRO A 481 2.96 15.29 -16.60
C PRO A 481 3.62 14.52 -17.75
N ARG A 482 4.76 13.89 -17.50
CA ARG A 482 5.44 13.06 -18.51
C ARG A 482 5.31 11.60 -18.15
N VAL A 483 5.17 10.81 -19.18
CA VAL A 483 5.16 9.34 -19.05
C VAL A 483 6.59 8.87 -18.93
N THR A 484 6.86 8.00 -17.97
CA THR A 484 8.16 7.34 -17.87
C THR A 484 8.23 6.20 -18.88
N TYR A 485 8.88 6.46 -20.00
CA TYR A 485 9.18 5.43 -20.99
C TYR A 485 10.37 4.60 -20.54
N LYS A 486 10.42 3.37 -21.01
CA LYS A 486 11.55 2.44 -20.80
C LYS A 486 12.01 1.86 -22.12
N GLU A 487 13.10 1.15 -22.09
CA GLU A 487 13.59 0.40 -23.25
C GLU A 487 13.66 -1.10 -22.95
N ALA A 488 13.51 -1.91 -23.98
CA ALA A 488 13.77 -3.34 -23.96
C ALA A 488 14.76 -3.71 -25.07
N VAL A 489 15.63 -4.64 -24.79
CA VAL A 489 16.57 -5.21 -25.75
C VAL A 489 15.85 -6.32 -26.51
N ASN A 490 15.82 -6.24 -27.85
CA ASN A 490 15.10 -7.18 -28.72
C ASN A 490 16.01 -8.23 -29.36
N ASP A 491 17.30 -7.96 -29.42
CA ASP A 491 18.28 -8.84 -30.04
C ASP A 491 19.52 -8.97 -29.13
N PHE A 492 20.43 -9.84 -29.47
CA PHE A 492 21.65 -10.03 -28.74
C PHE A 492 22.84 -9.30 -29.41
N VAL A 493 23.76 -8.84 -28.58
CA VAL A 493 25.04 -8.28 -29.05
C VAL A 493 26.19 -8.77 -28.16
N LYS A 494 27.28 -9.14 -28.81
CA LYS A 494 28.55 -9.39 -28.12
C LYS A 494 29.43 -8.17 -28.28
N HIS A 495 30.07 -7.79 -27.20
CA HIS A 495 30.97 -6.62 -27.18
C HIS A 495 32.24 -6.94 -26.40
N HIS A 496 33.34 -6.40 -26.87
CA HIS A 496 34.62 -6.48 -26.24
C HIS A 496 35.09 -5.05 -25.92
N GLU A 497 35.32 -4.76 -24.64
CA GLU A 497 35.74 -3.45 -24.16
C GLU A 497 37.02 -3.52 -23.37
N VAL A 498 37.90 -2.57 -23.64
CA VAL A 498 39.19 -2.42 -22.92
C VAL A 498 39.28 -1.04 -22.31
N TYR A 499 39.23 -0.98 -21.00
CA TYR A 499 39.45 0.25 -20.24
C TYR A 499 40.91 0.33 -19.80
N LYS A 500 41.64 1.30 -20.36
CA LYS A 500 43.04 1.57 -20.00
C LYS A 500 43.26 3.07 -19.77
N ARG A 501 43.67 3.44 -18.56
CA ARG A 501 43.99 4.82 -18.21
C ARG A 501 45.32 4.86 -17.47
N GLN A 502 46.25 5.72 -17.91
CA GLN A 502 47.54 5.90 -17.30
C GLN A 502 47.79 7.40 -17.05
N THR A 503 47.86 7.81 -15.79
CA THR A 503 48.04 9.20 -15.38
C THR A 503 49.13 9.22 -14.30
N GLY A 504 50.40 9.20 -14.71
CA GLY A 504 51.59 9.50 -13.86
C GLY A 504 51.63 8.80 -12.49
N GLY A 505 51.39 7.47 -12.43
CA GLY A 505 51.33 6.68 -11.19
C GLY A 505 50.69 5.31 -11.42
N LYS A 506 49.95 4.76 -10.43
CA LYS A 506 49.18 3.55 -10.60
C LYS A 506 48.13 3.76 -11.69
N GLY A 507 48.16 2.93 -12.76
CA GLY A 507 47.19 2.96 -13.84
C GLY A 507 45.84 2.35 -13.44
N SER A 508 44.90 2.36 -14.38
CA SER A 508 43.63 1.56 -14.27
C SER A 508 43.50 0.72 -15.52
N PHE A 509 43.21 -0.59 -15.35
CA PHE A 509 43.06 -1.54 -16.45
C PHE A 509 41.92 -2.49 -16.16
N ALA A 510 41.02 -2.67 -17.13
CA ALA A 510 40.02 -3.73 -17.14
C ALA A 510 39.69 -4.11 -18.60
N GLU A 511 39.52 -5.38 -18.84
CA GLU A 511 39.08 -5.92 -20.12
C GLU A 511 37.91 -6.89 -19.89
N LEU A 512 36.85 -6.67 -20.65
CA LEU A 512 35.61 -7.47 -20.56
C LEU A 512 35.13 -7.85 -21.95
N GLU A 513 34.88 -9.12 -22.16
CA GLU A 513 34.07 -9.61 -23.26
C GLU A 513 32.73 -10.09 -22.69
N PHE A 514 31.63 -9.50 -23.17
CA PHE A 514 30.30 -9.78 -22.64
C PHE A 514 29.26 -9.80 -23.75
N GLN A 515 28.13 -10.42 -23.42
CA GLN A 515 26.96 -10.47 -24.28
C GLN A 515 25.78 -9.83 -23.56
N ILE A 516 25.07 -8.95 -24.26
CA ILE A 516 23.74 -8.47 -23.89
C ILE A 516 22.72 -9.31 -24.64
N SER A 517 21.65 -9.73 -23.97
CA SER A 517 20.60 -10.56 -24.54
C SER A 517 19.22 -10.07 -24.12
N PRO A 518 18.15 -10.36 -24.90
CA PRO A 518 16.79 -10.11 -24.48
C PRO A 518 16.47 -10.80 -23.16
N THR A 519 15.69 -10.15 -22.33
CA THR A 519 15.22 -10.68 -21.05
C THR A 519 13.76 -11.11 -21.18
N PRO A 520 13.34 -12.28 -20.62
CA PRO A 520 11.92 -12.68 -20.61
C PRO A 520 11.02 -11.59 -20.03
N ALA A 521 9.83 -11.43 -20.62
CA ALA A 521 8.91 -10.33 -20.32
C ALA A 521 8.38 -10.31 -18.85
N ASP A 522 8.47 -11.43 -18.15
CA ASP A 522 8.08 -11.60 -16.75
C ASP A 522 9.14 -11.15 -15.75
N LYS A 523 10.35 -10.84 -16.24
CA LYS A 523 11.50 -10.48 -15.41
C LYS A 523 11.83 -8.99 -15.53
N LYS A 524 12.31 -8.41 -14.42
CA LYS A 524 12.70 -6.99 -14.32
C LYS A 524 14.08 -6.86 -13.70
N GLY A 525 14.78 -5.78 -14.07
CA GLY A 525 16.10 -5.48 -13.52
C GLY A 525 17.25 -6.19 -14.22
N LEU A 526 18.41 -6.24 -13.58
CA LEU A 526 19.62 -6.84 -14.13
C LEU A 526 19.69 -8.35 -13.84
N PHE A 527 19.82 -9.14 -14.89
CA PHE A 527 20.16 -10.57 -14.83
C PHE A 527 21.61 -10.73 -15.26
N PHE A 528 22.46 -11.03 -14.31
CA PHE A 528 23.90 -11.05 -14.50
C PHE A 528 24.46 -12.46 -14.30
N GLU A 529 25.19 -12.94 -15.30
CA GLU A 529 25.87 -14.23 -15.25
C GLU A 529 27.34 -14.07 -15.68
N SER A 530 28.21 -14.88 -15.12
CA SER A 530 29.60 -14.97 -15.53
C SER A 530 29.93 -16.40 -15.95
N GLN A 531 30.42 -16.54 -17.18
CA GLN A 531 30.91 -17.81 -17.76
C GLN A 531 32.44 -17.91 -17.69
N VAL A 532 33.11 -16.92 -17.09
CA VAL A 532 34.57 -16.87 -16.98
C VAL A 532 35.09 -18.07 -16.18
N LYS A 533 35.98 -18.85 -16.76
CA LYS A 533 36.58 -20.06 -16.15
C LYS A 533 38.01 -19.78 -15.70
N GLY A 534 38.48 -20.56 -14.72
CA GLY A 534 39.89 -20.55 -14.30
C GLY A 534 40.33 -19.38 -13.42
N GLY A 535 39.39 -18.53 -12.95
CA GLY A 535 39.73 -17.42 -12.05
C GLY A 535 40.52 -16.29 -12.71
N VAL A 536 40.41 -16.12 -14.02
CA VAL A 536 41.08 -15.07 -14.81
C VAL A 536 40.66 -13.67 -14.33
N ILE A 537 39.38 -13.54 -13.92
CA ILE A 537 38.84 -12.32 -13.28
C ILE A 537 38.46 -12.69 -11.84
N PRO A 538 39.01 -11.99 -10.81
CA PRO A 538 38.60 -12.17 -9.42
C PRO A 538 37.11 -11.87 -9.21
N LYS A 539 36.47 -12.58 -8.28
CA LYS A 539 35.03 -12.41 -7.97
C LYS A 539 34.66 -10.96 -7.62
N GLU A 540 35.52 -10.27 -6.90
CA GLU A 540 35.33 -8.85 -6.53
C GLU A 540 35.31 -7.91 -7.74
N TYR A 541 36.05 -8.24 -8.81
CA TYR A 541 36.06 -7.46 -10.07
C TYR A 541 34.81 -7.78 -10.91
N ILE A 542 34.35 -9.04 -10.87
CA ILE A 542 33.07 -9.42 -11.47
C ILE A 542 31.91 -8.67 -10.81
N ALA A 543 31.92 -8.55 -9.48
CA ALA A 543 30.93 -7.73 -8.76
C ALA A 543 31.02 -6.23 -9.11
N GLY A 544 32.25 -5.72 -9.37
CA GLY A 544 32.43 -4.38 -9.90
C GLY A 544 31.80 -4.19 -11.28
N ALA A 545 31.96 -5.17 -12.18
CA ALA A 545 31.34 -5.14 -13.50
C ALA A 545 29.81 -5.22 -13.41
N GLU A 546 29.26 -6.07 -12.55
CA GLU A 546 27.82 -6.16 -12.29
C GLU A 546 27.23 -4.82 -11.86
N LYS A 547 27.89 -4.16 -10.90
CA LYS A 547 27.51 -2.81 -10.48
C LYS A 547 27.58 -1.81 -11.63
N GLY A 548 28.62 -1.93 -12.49
CA GLY A 548 28.76 -1.12 -13.70
C GLY A 548 27.58 -1.27 -14.65
N PHE A 549 27.15 -2.48 -14.95
CA PHE A 549 25.98 -2.75 -15.79
C PHE A 549 24.67 -2.31 -15.13
N SER A 550 24.52 -2.51 -13.83
CA SER A 550 23.35 -2.05 -13.07
C SER A 550 23.16 -0.53 -13.15
N ILE A 551 24.25 0.22 -13.10
CA ILE A 551 24.20 1.68 -13.29
C ILE A 551 23.96 2.03 -14.75
N ALA A 552 24.62 1.33 -15.69
CA ALA A 552 24.56 1.65 -17.11
C ALA A 552 23.17 1.41 -17.71
N MET A 553 22.41 0.41 -17.22
CA MET A 553 21.04 0.12 -17.71
C MET A 553 20.04 1.24 -17.44
N THR A 554 20.39 2.23 -16.61
CA THR A 554 19.54 3.41 -16.39
C THR A 554 19.47 4.34 -17.60
N ASN A 555 20.30 4.12 -18.62
CA ASN A 555 20.37 4.94 -19.81
C ASN A 555 20.58 4.06 -21.06
N GLY A 556 19.48 3.75 -21.74
CA GLY A 556 19.48 2.88 -22.93
C GLY A 556 19.86 3.61 -24.22
N LYS A 557 19.57 3.01 -25.37
CA LYS A 557 19.91 3.50 -26.71
C LYS A 557 19.30 4.88 -27.03
N TYR A 558 18.07 5.09 -26.63
CA TYR A 558 17.31 6.32 -26.85
C TYR A 558 17.32 7.27 -25.65
N GLY A 559 18.00 6.88 -24.56
CA GLY A 559 18.11 7.63 -23.34
C GLY A 559 17.09 7.27 -22.26
N PHE A 560 16.26 6.25 -22.48
CA PHE A 560 15.34 5.75 -21.45
C PHE A 560 15.97 4.58 -20.68
N PRO A 561 15.60 4.37 -19.40
CA PRO A 561 16.08 3.22 -18.65
C PRO A 561 15.56 1.91 -19.23
N LEU A 562 16.37 0.86 -19.21
CA LEU A 562 15.91 -0.47 -19.56
C LEU A 562 15.02 -1.06 -18.47
N GLU A 563 13.90 -1.69 -18.84
CA GLU A 563 13.03 -2.43 -17.91
C GLU A 563 13.74 -3.65 -17.35
N ALA A 564 14.47 -4.35 -18.21
CA ALA A 564 15.27 -5.50 -17.84
C ALA A 564 16.49 -5.60 -18.74
N LEU A 565 17.58 -6.18 -18.22
CA LEU A 565 18.83 -6.39 -18.92
C LEU A 565 19.45 -7.73 -18.54
N THR A 566 19.71 -8.56 -19.51
CA THR A 566 20.49 -9.80 -19.33
C THR A 566 21.90 -9.61 -19.85
N VAL A 567 22.90 -9.78 -18.98
CA VAL A 567 24.32 -9.66 -19.29
C VAL A 567 25.02 -10.94 -18.90
N THR A 568 25.76 -11.50 -19.85
CA THR A 568 26.64 -12.65 -19.61
C THR A 568 28.08 -12.23 -19.90
N ILE A 569 28.95 -12.25 -18.89
CA ILE A 569 30.40 -12.09 -19.11
C ILE A 569 30.94 -13.40 -19.70
N LEU A 570 31.56 -13.30 -20.84
CA LEU A 570 32.12 -14.43 -21.58
C LEU A 570 33.59 -14.64 -21.24
N ASP A 571 34.38 -13.56 -21.27
CA ASP A 571 35.83 -13.58 -21.00
C ASP A 571 36.31 -12.18 -20.56
N GLY A 572 37.58 -12.06 -20.25
CA GLY A 572 38.26 -10.80 -19.94
C GLY A 572 39.62 -11.02 -19.36
N SER A 573 40.35 -9.92 -19.11
CA SER A 573 41.66 -9.99 -18.52
C SER A 573 41.88 -8.94 -17.42
N THR A 574 42.88 -9.20 -16.57
CA THR A 574 43.29 -8.34 -15.47
C THR A 574 44.75 -8.03 -15.54
N HIS A 575 45.14 -6.86 -15.08
CA HIS A 575 46.54 -6.49 -14.89
C HIS A 575 46.90 -6.56 -13.39
N SER A 576 48.04 -7.17 -13.06
CA SER A 576 48.41 -7.51 -11.68
C SER A 576 48.50 -6.31 -10.72
N VAL A 577 48.70 -5.11 -11.22
CA VAL A 577 48.86 -3.89 -10.42
C VAL A 577 47.77 -2.85 -10.66
N ASP A 578 47.26 -2.77 -11.90
CA ASP A 578 46.38 -1.68 -12.35
C ASP A 578 44.91 -2.08 -12.42
N SER A 579 44.53 -3.32 -12.04
CA SER A 579 43.15 -3.75 -11.99
C SER A 579 42.59 -3.65 -10.59
N ASP A 580 41.34 -3.18 -10.52
CA ASP A 580 40.52 -3.14 -9.32
C ASP A 580 39.02 -3.18 -9.70
N ALA A 581 38.14 -3.33 -8.72
CA ALA A 581 36.68 -3.40 -8.94
C ALA A 581 36.13 -2.13 -9.61
N MET A 582 36.72 -0.97 -9.34
CA MET A 582 36.32 0.30 -9.93
C MET A 582 36.67 0.37 -11.43
N ALA A 583 37.84 -0.16 -11.83
CA ALA A 583 38.25 -0.23 -13.23
C ALA A 583 37.26 -1.10 -14.03
N PHE A 584 36.78 -2.23 -13.44
CA PHE A 584 35.78 -3.10 -14.05
C PHE A 584 34.39 -2.46 -14.08
N GLU A 585 34.00 -1.68 -13.07
CA GLU A 585 32.78 -0.88 -13.08
C GLU A 585 32.79 0.12 -14.24
N VAL A 586 33.89 0.83 -14.45
CA VAL A 586 34.03 1.82 -15.54
C VAL A 586 34.03 1.11 -16.90
N CYS A 587 34.77 0.01 -17.03
CA CYS A 587 34.83 -0.79 -18.26
C CYS A 587 33.44 -1.30 -18.66
N ALA A 588 32.68 -1.84 -17.71
CA ALA A 588 31.31 -2.30 -17.94
C ALA A 588 30.37 -1.16 -18.40
N LYS A 589 30.48 0.03 -17.80
CA LYS A 589 29.70 1.20 -18.23
C LYS A 589 30.06 1.67 -19.63
N MET A 590 31.34 1.70 -19.97
CA MET A 590 31.80 2.09 -21.30
C MET A 590 31.37 1.08 -22.35
N GLY A 591 31.64 -0.19 -22.11
CA GLY A 591 31.28 -1.27 -23.03
C GLY A 591 29.78 -1.38 -23.24
N PHE A 592 28.98 -1.24 -22.19
CA PHE A 592 27.53 -1.20 -22.31
C PHE A 592 27.06 -0.06 -23.23
N ARG A 593 27.60 1.16 -23.04
CA ARG A 593 27.23 2.33 -23.84
C ARG A 593 27.52 2.13 -25.34
N GLU A 594 28.57 1.46 -25.68
CA GLU A 594 28.90 1.15 -27.09
C GLU A 594 28.05 -0.02 -27.59
N ALA A 595 27.87 -1.09 -26.81
CA ALA A 595 27.07 -2.25 -27.17
C ALA A 595 25.61 -1.91 -27.43
N ILE A 596 24.99 -1.11 -26.56
CA ILE A 596 23.54 -0.79 -26.65
C ILE A 596 23.20 0.03 -27.90
N ARG A 597 24.18 0.77 -28.48
CA ARG A 597 23.99 1.53 -29.72
C ARG A 597 23.81 0.62 -30.94
N SER A 598 24.44 -0.55 -30.92
CA SER A 598 24.44 -1.50 -32.02
C SER A 598 23.32 -2.52 -31.97
N VAL A 599 22.65 -2.68 -30.83
CA VAL A 599 21.56 -3.62 -30.64
C VAL A 599 20.21 -2.99 -30.96
N GLU A 600 19.26 -3.80 -31.39
CA GLU A 600 17.89 -3.36 -31.59
C GLU A 600 17.15 -3.27 -30.26
N THR A 601 16.51 -2.12 -30.03
CA THR A 601 15.74 -1.84 -28.81
C THR A 601 14.36 -1.31 -29.16
N SER A 602 13.35 -1.69 -28.35
CA SER A 602 12.01 -1.12 -28.37
C SER A 602 11.86 -0.08 -27.26
N ILE A 603 11.05 0.93 -27.51
CA ILE A 603 10.57 1.84 -26.45
C ILE A 603 9.31 1.23 -25.86
N LEU A 604 9.23 1.20 -24.55
CA LEU A 604 8.11 0.70 -23.78
C LEU A 604 7.36 1.85 -23.12
N GLU A 605 6.02 1.78 -23.18
CA GLU A 605 5.14 2.68 -22.45
C GLU A 605 4.37 1.94 -21.35
N PRO A 606 4.04 2.62 -20.24
CA PRO A 606 3.24 2.01 -19.18
C PRO A 606 1.79 1.87 -19.64
N ILE A 607 1.27 0.65 -19.54
CA ILE A 607 -0.13 0.32 -19.81
C ILE A 607 -0.85 0.21 -18.48
N MET A 608 -1.99 0.89 -18.42
CA MET A 608 -2.86 0.90 -17.26
C MET A 608 -4.03 -0.07 -17.49
N LYS A 609 -4.37 -0.84 -16.49
CA LYS A 609 -5.65 -1.53 -16.42
C LYS A 609 -6.67 -0.52 -15.93
N VAL A 610 -7.64 -0.22 -16.77
CA VAL A 610 -8.68 0.77 -16.51
C VAL A 610 -10.00 0.05 -16.37
N GLU A 611 -10.73 0.37 -15.32
CA GLU A 611 -12.09 -0.11 -15.11
C GLU A 611 -13.00 1.11 -14.98
N ILE A 612 -14.05 1.15 -15.81
CA ILE A 612 -14.99 2.25 -15.87
C ILE A 612 -16.37 1.72 -15.56
N THR A 613 -17.00 2.31 -14.55
CA THR A 613 -18.42 2.07 -14.25
C THR A 613 -19.23 3.20 -14.82
N THR A 614 -20.17 2.89 -15.70
CA THR A 614 -21.02 3.87 -16.39
C THR A 614 -22.46 3.37 -16.48
N PRO A 615 -23.48 4.27 -16.38
CA PRO A 615 -24.85 3.89 -16.71
C PRO A 615 -24.96 3.41 -18.17
N ASP A 616 -25.94 2.54 -18.45
CA ASP A 616 -26.17 1.92 -19.75
C ASP A 616 -26.24 2.94 -20.91
N GLU A 617 -26.82 4.09 -20.65
CA GLU A 617 -27.02 5.16 -21.64
C GLU A 617 -25.71 5.79 -22.17
N TYR A 618 -24.60 5.71 -21.40
CA TYR A 618 -23.31 6.31 -21.77
C TYR A 618 -22.27 5.31 -22.30
N ILE A 619 -22.57 4.02 -22.34
CA ILE A 619 -21.61 2.98 -22.75
C ILE A 619 -21.00 3.24 -24.13
N GLY A 620 -21.84 3.68 -25.08
CA GLY A 620 -21.41 4.00 -26.45
C GLY A 620 -20.42 5.16 -26.51
N ASN A 621 -20.66 6.21 -25.72
CA ASN A 621 -19.78 7.36 -25.66
C ASN A 621 -18.45 7.02 -25.01
N VAL A 622 -18.48 6.27 -23.91
CA VAL A 622 -17.30 5.85 -23.16
C VAL A 622 -16.42 4.91 -23.99
N THR A 623 -17.00 3.88 -24.62
CA THR A 623 -16.25 2.96 -25.47
C THR A 623 -15.67 3.62 -26.70
N SER A 624 -16.40 4.58 -27.31
CA SER A 624 -15.89 5.39 -28.42
C SER A 624 -14.68 6.24 -28.02
N ASP A 625 -14.71 6.86 -26.85
CA ASP A 625 -13.59 7.64 -26.33
C ASP A 625 -12.39 6.74 -26.00
N LEU A 626 -12.61 5.58 -25.36
CA LEU A 626 -11.56 4.62 -25.07
C LEU A 626 -10.85 4.15 -26.36
N ASN A 627 -11.59 3.85 -27.42
CA ASN A 627 -11.01 3.44 -28.72
C ASN A 627 -10.10 4.54 -29.30
N ARG A 628 -10.42 5.82 -29.11
CA ARG A 628 -9.55 6.92 -29.53
C ARG A 628 -8.26 7.00 -28.71
N ARG A 629 -8.26 6.45 -27.50
CA ARG A 629 -7.12 6.43 -26.57
C ARG A 629 -6.24 5.16 -26.70
N ARG A 630 -6.24 4.54 -27.85
CA ARG A 630 -5.44 3.33 -28.12
C ARG A 630 -5.73 2.21 -27.14
N SER A 631 -6.94 2.12 -26.61
CA SER A 631 -7.30 1.11 -25.63
C SER A 631 -7.49 -0.27 -26.27
N VAL A 632 -7.19 -1.31 -25.51
CA VAL A 632 -7.59 -2.67 -25.78
C VAL A 632 -8.70 -3.02 -24.81
N LEU A 633 -9.93 -3.11 -25.32
CA LEU A 633 -11.09 -3.51 -24.52
C LEU A 633 -10.96 -5.00 -24.18
N GLU A 634 -11.02 -5.33 -22.89
CA GLU A 634 -10.94 -6.72 -22.41
C GLU A 634 -12.33 -7.31 -22.23
N GLN A 635 -13.20 -6.60 -21.52
CA GLN A 635 -14.50 -7.09 -21.11
C GLN A 635 -15.47 -5.93 -20.89
N ILE A 636 -16.74 -6.18 -21.17
CA ILE A 636 -17.86 -5.34 -20.76
C ILE A 636 -18.83 -6.23 -19.97
N GLU A 637 -19.02 -5.90 -18.70
CA GLU A 637 -19.90 -6.62 -17.79
C GLU A 637 -21.18 -5.82 -17.59
N ALA A 638 -22.31 -6.42 -17.92
CA ALA A 638 -23.61 -5.81 -17.64
C ALA A 638 -24.02 -6.06 -16.19
N LYS A 639 -24.37 -5.02 -15.48
CA LYS A 639 -24.96 -5.04 -14.13
C LYS A 639 -26.32 -4.35 -14.15
N ILE A 640 -27.11 -4.51 -13.12
CA ILE A 640 -28.41 -3.85 -13.04
C ILE A 640 -28.19 -2.32 -13.00
N GLY A 641 -28.60 -1.63 -14.07
CA GLY A 641 -28.55 -0.17 -14.20
C GLY A 641 -27.18 0.44 -14.50
N HIS A 642 -26.12 -0.36 -14.68
CA HIS A 642 -24.80 0.13 -15.08
C HIS A 642 -23.97 -0.94 -15.77
N GLN A 643 -22.95 -0.50 -16.49
CA GLN A 643 -21.98 -1.34 -17.18
C GLN A 643 -20.59 -1.14 -16.57
N ILE A 644 -19.81 -2.19 -16.50
CA ILE A 644 -18.41 -2.14 -16.12
C ILE A 644 -17.57 -2.47 -17.36
N ILE A 645 -16.76 -1.51 -17.79
CA ILE A 645 -15.86 -1.63 -18.95
C ILE A 645 -14.45 -1.84 -18.42
N LYS A 646 -13.83 -2.97 -18.75
CA LYS A 646 -12.42 -3.26 -18.45
C LYS A 646 -11.59 -3.09 -19.71
N ALA A 647 -10.54 -2.30 -19.64
CA ALA A 647 -9.67 -2.00 -20.77
C ALA A 647 -8.20 -1.84 -20.35
N GLN A 648 -7.29 -2.13 -21.26
CA GLN A 648 -5.90 -1.73 -21.16
C GLN A 648 -5.69 -0.44 -21.94
N VAL A 649 -5.15 0.59 -21.31
CA VAL A 649 -4.97 1.92 -21.93
C VAL A 649 -3.57 2.43 -21.61
N PRO A 650 -2.83 2.98 -22.62
CA PRO A 650 -1.56 3.65 -22.33
C PRO A 650 -1.74 4.83 -21.39
N LEU A 651 -0.86 4.97 -20.41
CA LEU A 651 -0.93 6.06 -19.43
C LEU A 651 -0.92 7.43 -20.09
N ALA A 652 -0.16 7.60 -21.17
CA ALA A 652 -0.11 8.84 -21.94
C ALA A 652 -1.49 9.34 -22.39
N GLU A 653 -2.41 8.43 -22.64
CA GLU A 653 -3.77 8.70 -23.12
C GLU A 653 -4.77 8.98 -21.97
N MET A 654 -4.35 8.72 -20.72
CA MET A 654 -5.22 8.85 -19.55
C MET A 654 -5.13 10.22 -18.89
N PHE A 655 -4.17 11.06 -19.26
CA PHE A 655 -4.07 12.42 -18.70
C PHE A 655 -5.31 13.26 -19.02
N GLY A 656 -5.91 13.84 -17.98
CA GLY A 656 -7.13 14.61 -18.10
C GLY A 656 -8.40 13.79 -18.40
N TYR A 657 -8.31 12.45 -18.34
CA TYR A 657 -9.44 11.57 -18.65
C TYR A 657 -10.65 11.80 -17.74
N VAL A 658 -10.44 12.11 -16.47
CA VAL A 658 -11.53 12.43 -15.53
C VAL A 658 -12.46 13.52 -16.10
N THR A 659 -11.88 14.58 -16.62
CA THR A 659 -12.64 15.70 -17.19
C THR A 659 -13.44 15.26 -18.41
N THR A 660 -12.82 14.48 -19.30
CA THR A 660 -13.49 13.93 -20.48
C THR A 660 -14.61 12.98 -20.08
N LEU A 661 -14.33 12.03 -19.17
CA LEU A 661 -15.31 11.04 -18.71
C LEU A 661 -16.54 11.72 -18.07
N ARG A 662 -16.32 12.71 -17.20
CA ARG A 662 -17.40 13.51 -16.60
C ARG A 662 -18.24 14.23 -17.66
N SER A 663 -17.60 14.80 -18.67
CA SER A 663 -18.29 15.48 -19.76
C SER A 663 -19.18 14.54 -20.58
N ILE A 664 -18.67 13.36 -20.97
CA ILE A 664 -19.41 12.41 -21.83
C ILE A 664 -20.43 11.56 -21.08
N SER A 665 -20.37 11.52 -19.74
CA SER A 665 -21.26 10.75 -18.87
C SER A 665 -22.14 11.63 -17.98
N SER A 666 -22.16 12.96 -18.21
CA SER A 666 -22.86 13.91 -17.35
C SER A 666 -22.50 13.78 -15.86
N GLY A 667 -21.24 13.43 -15.57
CA GLY A 667 -20.73 13.24 -14.22
C GLY A 667 -21.12 11.92 -13.55
N ARG A 668 -21.79 11.00 -14.26
CA ARG A 668 -22.33 9.76 -13.69
C ARG A 668 -21.42 8.55 -13.82
N ALA A 669 -20.36 8.63 -14.64
CA ALA A 669 -19.37 7.56 -14.74
C ALA A 669 -18.18 7.82 -13.84
N ASN A 670 -17.66 6.75 -13.27
CA ASN A 670 -16.42 6.74 -12.51
C ASN A 670 -15.43 5.80 -13.16
N TYR A 671 -14.15 6.03 -12.93
CA TYR A 671 -13.11 5.10 -13.35
C TYR A 671 -12.06 4.90 -12.26
N SER A 672 -11.43 3.76 -12.30
CA SER A 672 -10.18 3.48 -11.61
C SER A 672 -9.15 2.99 -12.61
N MET A 673 -7.89 3.22 -12.31
CA MET A 673 -6.79 2.68 -13.11
C MET A 673 -5.67 2.22 -12.20
N GLU A 674 -5.04 1.12 -12.61
CA GLU A 674 -3.86 0.57 -11.95
C GLU A 674 -2.79 0.26 -12.98
N PHE A 675 -1.52 0.34 -12.58
CA PHE A 675 -0.43 -0.05 -13.46
C PHE A 675 -0.50 -1.56 -13.72
N LEU A 676 -0.52 -1.94 -14.99
CA LEU A 676 -0.56 -3.35 -15.40
C LEU A 676 0.83 -3.85 -15.79
N ARG A 677 1.44 -3.24 -16.78
CA ARG A 677 2.73 -3.65 -17.36
C ARG A 677 3.30 -2.57 -18.26
N TYR A 678 4.53 -2.74 -18.66
CA TYR A 678 5.09 -2.03 -19.81
C TYR A 678 4.80 -2.80 -21.09
N ALA A 679 4.53 -2.09 -22.19
CA ALA A 679 4.35 -2.68 -23.53
C ALA A 679 5.03 -1.80 -24.57
N GLU A 680 5.41 -2.42 -25.70
CA GLU A 680 6.04 -1.73 -26.81
C GLU A 680 5.11 -0.69 -27.43
N VAL A 681 5.64 0.50 -27.71
CA VAL A 681 4.89 1.57 -28.37
C VAL A 681 4.76 1.28 -29.87
N PRO A 682 3.63 1.64 -30.50
CA PRO A 682 3.50 1.62 -31.96
C PRO A 682 4.54 2.49 -32.65
N ALA A 683 4.94 2.13 -33.88
CA ALA A 683 5.98 2.84 -34.62
C ALA A 683 5.72 4.36 -34.77
N GLU A 684 4.48 4.74 -35.03
CA GLU A 684 4.08 6.15 -35.15
C GLU A 684 4.31 6.94 -33.84
N VAL A 685 4.01 6.29 -32.69
CA VAL A 685 4.20 6.88 -31.37
C VAL A 685 5.69 6.94 -31.01
N LYS A 686 6.47 5.91 -31.40
CA LYS A 686 7.92 5.90 -31.24
C LYS A 686 8.57 7.10 -31.91
N ASP A 687 8.20 7.37 -33.18
CA ASP A 687 8.72 8.52 -33.94
C ASP A 687 8.34 9.86 -33.28
N TYR A 688 7.12 9.96 -32.77
CA TYR A 688 6.68 11.13 -32.05
C TYR A 688 7.49 11.34 -30.75
N ILE A 689 7.68 10.30 -29.93
CA ILE A 689 8.44 10.34 -28.67
C ILE A 689 9.89 10.78 -28.96
N LEU A 690 10.54 10.22 -29.97
CA LEU A 690 11.90 10.53 -30.33
C LEU A 690 12.09 11.94 -30.89
N ASN A 691 11.13 12.45 -31.62
CA ASN A 691 11.19 13.77 -32.25
C ASN A 691 10.77 14.88 -31.28
N VAL A 692 9.68 14.73 -30.56
CA VAL A 692 9.17 15.74 -29.61
C VAL A 692 9.95 15.71 -28.31
N GLY A 693 10.41 14.53 -27.85
CA GLY A 693 11.27 14.41 -26.69
C GLY A 693 12.56 15.22 -26.79
N ARG A 694 13.14 15.35 -28.00
CA ARG A 694 14.32 16.20 -28.23
C ARG A 694 14.02 17.70 -28.15
N TYR A 695 12.80 18.14 -28.44
CA TYR A 695 12.43 19.56 -28.44
C TYR A 695 11.71 20.02 -27.15
N ALA A 696 11.16 19.09 -26.38
CA ALA A 696 10.57 19.42 -25.08
C ALA A 696 11.60 19.38 -23.93
N LEU A 697 12.85 19.02 -24.24
CA LEU A 697 14.01 19.06 -23.36
C LEU A 697 14.94 20.28 -23.65
N LEU A 698 14.62 21.10 -24.64
CA LEU A 698 15.16 22.42 -24.89
C LEU A 698 14.15 23.50 -24.45
#